data_4da7e237e36c6742f8001406d031ac7f
#
_entry.id   4da7e237e36c6742f8001406d031ac7f
#
_cell.length_a   1.000
_cell.length_b   1.000
_cell.length_c   1.000
_cell.angle_alpha   90.00
_cell.angle_beta   90.00
_cell.angle_gamma   90.00
#
_symmetry.space_group_name_H-M   'P 1'
#
loop_
_entity.id
_entity.type
_entity.pdbx_description
1 polymer ?
#
loop_
_entity_poly.entity_id
_entity_poly.type
_entity_poly.pdbx_seq_one_letter_code
_entity_poly.pdbx_strand_id
1 'polypeptide(L)'
;MKILKQLWNPKGLDAAVDNVPEDRYGFSNIAENISRSILSLPQEASNVVGIEGAWGSGKTSLLNLILKNLAEYKDGHTHVLHISPWLSGNDPVEALFLPVATVIQQESDKRYPPTGLKKIWRKYLLSAEAQKVIEYAQDTSSRVLPLVQYIGQFSRIVNWIAGGIKVFSDSRLAVDQKTTTKLRADIAGQLLRLDLKFIVVMDDLDRLEPSQVAEVFRLVRSVADLPRFTHILCYDRQIITHAVEHALRIGDGSRYLQKIIQLSFKIPRPEAFDLRNEFRQRAETLYQQINNQPADAEMAKDLAAVTDTYGAALSTPREIHQAINSLIFLYPGMRDFVYFPDLCLLQLIRVTNPALYDWTEHYLTERSVIENGQGMLSDGEKAEFREGLIRCMKMLKASNADSFLTLADWIPGISGHNDEYLSLFEPVSEDYRHIHTSNKRLSSLTHWRYYFAFSSPQNVLPPEFFNQLFTLAAVPEKQQQLSEELLSKISSVGILSGTWFEHILSRLTPGLIRERNFEECAGLVQFFFDHTDEVSTRFRTRNTWFSLRETGINQVVRHLLKHMQDIDEARTITLLEMFVTRGTSPFWIADFMRDLLWEHGLAQSAVPPASKPLFSRDITERLRDKFAERMNQPDLQQQLLVRQSILGYLYAWRDMSSDETVKQWVREVAATDEGLVNLLIRLQTSVFSSDRGAYRRIARDQVSPFFDNWPAVEDKLRGLLSGNELMPKQEELKSALDNDE
;
A
#
# COMPACT_ATOMS: atom_id res chain seq x y z
N MET A 1 4.27 -13.99 -16.42
CA MET A 1 5.29 -14.85 -15.77
C MET A 1 6.72 -14.66 -16.33
N LYS A 2 6.99 -14.59 -17.65
CA LYS A 2 8.36 -14.35 -18.18
C LYS A 2 8.92 -12.98 -17.76
N ILE A 3 8.12 -11.91 -17.86
CA ILE A 3 8.50 -10.54 -17.48
C ILE A 3 8.86 -10.47 -15.98
N LEU A 4 8.06 -11.05 -15.11
CA LEU A 4 8.32 -11.07 -13.66
C LEU A 4 9.65 -11.75 -13.31
N LYS A 5 10.05 -12.81 -14.01
CA LYS A 5 11.35 -13.47 -13.78
C LYS A 5 12.54 -12.60 -14.16
N GLN A 6 12.37 -11.67 -15.11
CA GLN A 6 13.42 -10.75 -15.56
C GLN A 6 13.58 -9.54 -14.64
N LEU A 7 12.53 -9.20 -13.87
CA LEU A 7 12.54 -8.07 -12.92
C LEU A 7 13.33 -8.38 -11.64
N TRP A 8 13.36 -9.67 -11.23
CA TRP A 8 14.07 -10.07 -10.03
C TRP A 8 15.58 -10.15 -10.27
N ASN A 9 16.36 -9.65 -9.31
CA ASN A 9 17.80 -9.84 -9.35
C ASN A 9 18.12 -11.36 -9.27
N PRO A 10 18.80 -11.95 -10.27
CA PRO A 10 19.12 -13.37 -10.28
C PRO A 10 20.04 -13.81 -9.14
N LYS A 11 20.76 -12.86 -8.52
CA LYS A 11 21.64 -13.10 -7.36
C LYS A 11 20.88 -13.09 -6.02
N GLY A 12 19.59 -12.72 -6.01
CA GLY A 12 18.75 -12.63 -4.81
C GLY A 12 18.24 -11.22 -4.53
N LEU A 13 17.23 -11.15 -3.63
CA LEU A 13 16.51 -9.91 -3.34
C LEU A 13 17.35 -8.83 -2.66
N ASP A 14 18.39 -9.22 -1.93
CA ASP A 14 19.28 -8.34 -1.14
C ASP A 14 20.74 -8.68 -1.45
N ALA A 15 21.04 -8.94 -2.73
CA ALA A 15 22.40 -9.33 -3.13
C ALA A 15 23.36 -8.16 -3.02
N ALA A 16 24.51 -8.42 -2.38
CA ALA A 16 25.60 -7.47 -2.30
C ALA A 16 26.25 -7.26 -3.68
N VAL A 17 26.80 -6.07 -3.92
CA VAL A 17 27.56 -5.75 -5.12
C VAL A 17 28.88 -6.53 -5.13
N ASP A 18 29.18 -7.22 -6.23
CA ASP A 18 30.42 -7.98 -6.41
C ASP A 18 31.36 -7.34 -7.43
N ASN A 19 30.88 -6.46 -8.27
CA ASN A 19 31.58 -5.94 -9.43
C ASN A 19 31.59 -4.41 -9.50
N VAL A 20 32.70 -3.84 -10.01
CA VAL A 20 32.85 -2.40 -10.21
C VAL A 20 31.72 -1.76 -11.07
N PRO A 21 31.27 -2.39 -12.18
CA PRO A 21 30.18 -1.81 -12.96
C PRO A 21 28.82 -1.69 -12.21
N GLU A 22 28.64 -2.42 -11.11
CA GLU A 22 27.47 -2.36 -10.26
C GLU A 22 27.61 -1.32 -9.13
N ASP A 23 28.80 -0.74 -8.96
CA ASP A 23 29.08 0.26 -7.92
C ASP A 23 28.49 1.63 -8.28
N ARG A 24 27.44 2.01 -7.58
CA ARG A 24 26.73 3.28 -7.77
C ARG A 24 27.17 4.39 -6.81
N TYR A 25 27.87 4.01 -5.75
CA TYR A 25 28.22 4.92 -4.64
C TYR A 25 29.74 5.19 -4.52
N GLY A 26 30.53 4.78 -5.51
CA GLY A 26 31.97 5.03 -5.54
C GLY A 26 32.78 4.21 -4.54
N PHE A 27 32.25 3.06 -4.09
CA PHE A 27 32.96 2.16 -3.16
C PHE A 27 34.23 1.55 -3.76
N SER A 28 34.33 1.49 -5.08
CA SER A 28 35.50 0.92 -5.76
C SER A 28 36.79 1.64 -5.41
N ASN A 29 36.79 2.97 -5.45
CA ASN A 29 37.99 3.78 -5.09
C ASN A 29 38.34 3.63 -3.60
N ILE A 30 37.32 3.56 -2.75
CA ILE A 30 37.47 3.36 -1.31
C ILE A 30 38.09 1.99 -1.04
N ALA A 31 37.54 0.94 -1.68
CA ALA A 31 38.03 -0.43 -1.56
C ALA A 31 39.51 -0.56 -2.01
N GLU A 32 39.88 0.11 -3.11
CA GLU A 32 41.24 0.12 -3.59
C GLU A 32 42.22 0.73 -2.57
N ASN A 33 41.89 1.91 -2.05
CA ASN A 33 42.71 2.60 -1.06
C ASN A 33 42.83 1.80 0.24
N ILE A 34 41.74 1.22 0.73
CA ILE A 34 41.78 0.36 1.93
C ILE A 34 42.65 -0.88 1.69
N SER A 35 42.50 -1.54 0.54
CA SER A 35 43.26 -2.75 0.21
C SER A 35 44.75 -2.48 0.17
N ARG A 36 45.17 -1.39 -0.47
CA ARG A 36 46.58 -0.98 -0.49
C ARG A 36 47.12 -0.64 0.90
N SER A 37 46.31 0.05 1.72
CA SER A 37 46.68 0.38 3.10
C SER A 37 46.81 -0.87 3.97
N ILE A 38 45.91 -1.84 3.85
CA ILE A 38 45.96 -3.12 4.58
C ILE A 38 47.26 -3.90 4.24
N LEU A 39 47.61 -3.97 2.95
CA LEU A 39 48.84 -4.67 2.51
C LEU A 39 50.14 -3.98 2.98
N SER A 40 50.07 -2.70 3.30
CA SER A 40 51.22 -1.91 3.79
C SER A 40 51.37 -1.91 5.32
N LEU A 41 50.46 -2.54 6.08
CA LEU A 41 50.50 -2.57 7.53
C LEU A 41 51.77 -3.29 8.07
N PRO A 42 52.33 -2.84 9.22
CA PRO A 42 53.47 -3.52 9.88
C PRO A 42 53.15 -4.98 10.18
N GLN A 43 54.11 -5.86 10.02
CA GLN A 43 53.89 -7.31 10.17
C GLN A 43 54.50 -7.90 11.46
N GLU A 44 55.12 -7.06 12.29
CA GLU A 44 55.74 -7.45 13.56
C GLU A 44 54.72 -7.73 14.66
N ALA A 45 53.51 -7.18 14.52
CA ALA A 45 52.43 -7.37 15.45
C ALA A 45 51.13 -7.73 14.69
N SER A 46 50.10 -8.15 15.42
CA SER A 46 48.74 -8.30 14.89
C SER A 46 48.11 -6.94 14.65
N ASN A 47 47.40 -6.81 13.54
CA ASN A 47 46.67 -5.60 13.21
C ASN A 47 45.16 -5.90 13.21
N VAL A 48 44.34 -4.97 13.76
CA VAL A 48 42.92 -5.08 13.79
C VAL A 48 42.27 -3.84 13.15
N VAL A 49 41.60 -4.04 12.01
CA VAL A 49 40.94 -3.02 11.21
C VAL A 49 39.43 -3.21 11.31
N GLY A 50 38.70 -2.20 11.76
CA GLY A 50 37.25 -2.19 11.79
C GLY A 50 36.66 -1.49 10.57
N ILE A 51 35.72 -2.11 9.89
CA ILE A 51 34.87 -1.50 8.87
C ILE A 51 33.50 -1.27 9.51
N GLU A 52 33.22 -0.02 9.85
CA GLU A 52 32.02 0.40 10.56
C GLU A 52 30.94 0.90 9.61
N GLY A 53 29.70 0.42 9.73
CA GLY A 53 28.58 0.93 8.97
C GLY A 53 27.24 0.46 9.53
N ALA A 54 26.22 1.28 9.39
CA ALA A 54 24.86 0.91 9.77
C ALA A 54 24.35 -0.30 8.96
N TRP A 55 23.35 -0.97 9.47
CA TRP A 55 22.74 -2.08 8.74
C TRP A 55 22.18 -1.58 7.38
N GLY A 56 22.51 -2.27 6.29
CA GLY A 56 22.10 -1.88 4.94
C GLY A 56 22.95 -0.81 4.25
N SER A 57 24.01 -0.31 4.92
CA SER A 57 24.93 0.71 4.35
C SER A 57 25.84 0.21 3.24
N GLY A 58 25.84 -1.09 2.93
CA GLY A 58 26.73 -1.68 1.91
C GLY A 58 28.04 -2.26 2.45
N LYS A 59 28.14 -2.60 3.76
CA LYS A 59 29.35 -3.22 4.37
C LYS A 59 29.87 -4.40 3.55
N THR A 60 29.00 -5.37 3.27
CA THR A 60 29.34 -6.57 2.51
C THR A 60 29.74 -6.25 1.06
N SER A 61 29.09 -5.26 0.43
CA SER A 61 29.47 -4.81 -0.92
C SER A 61 30.86 -4.20 -0.94
N LEU A 62 31.19 -3.30 -0.02
CA LEU A 62 32.53 -2.75 0.13
C LEU A 62 33.53 -3.84 0.42
N LEU A 63 33.22 -4.78 1.31
CA LEU A 63 34.06 -5.91 1.65
C LEU A 63 34.36 -6.80 0.44
N ASN A 64 33.37 -7.11 -0.38
CA ASN A 64 33.55 -7.89 -1.62
C ASN A 64 34.56 -7.21 -2.57
N LEU A 65 34.45 -5.89 -2.72
CA LEU A 65 35.39 -5.11 -3.53
C LEU A 65 36.82 -5.11 -2.92
N ILE A 66 36.91 -5.00 -1.59
CA ILE A 66 38.21 -5.11 -0.88
C ILE A 66 38.81 -6.51 -1.08
N LEU A 67 38.03 -7.57 -0.91
CA LEU A 67 38.48 -8.95 -1.10
C LEU A 67 39.00 -9.19 -2.54
N LYS A 68 38.26 -8.65 -3.53
CA LYS A 68 38.67 -8.71 -4.93
C LYS A 68 40.01 -8.02 -5.14
N ASN A 69 40.18 -6.80 -4.65
CA ASN A 69 41.43 -6.05 -4.76
C ASN A 69 42.57 -6.74 -3.99
N LEU A 70 42.32 -7.27 -2.79
CA LEU A 70 43.30 -8.03 -2.04
C LEU A 70 43.72 -9.31 -2.79
N ALA A 71 42.81 -10.00 -3.45
CA ALA A 71 43.14 -11.18 -4.26
C ALA A 71 44.03 -10.83 -5.46
N GLU A 72 43.84 -9.62 -6.02
CA GLU A 72 44.63 -9.12 -7.17
C GLU A 72 46.00 -8.59 -6.76
N TYR A 73 46.09 -7.84 -5.64
CA TYR A 73 47.32 -7.13 -5.24
C TYR A 73 48.19 -7.90 -4.25
N LYS A 74 47.71 -8.99 -3.62
CA LYS A 74 48.49 -9.75 -2.64
C LYS A 74 49.66 -10.48 -3.30
N ASP A 75 50.74 -10.61 -2.53
CA ASP A 75 51.87 -11.49 -2.88
C ASP A 75 51.50 -12.98 -2.73
N GLY A 76 52.36 -13.88 -3.22
CA GLY A 76 52.15 -15.33 -3.13
C GLY A 76 52.17 -15.90 -1.70
N HIS A 77 52.59 -15.10 -0.71
CA HIS A 77 52.72 -15.49 0.69
C HIS A 77 51.56 -14.96 1.57
N THR A 78 50.72 -14.11 1.03
CA THR A 78 49.57 -13.54 1.73
C THR A 78 48.31 -14.37 1.47
N HIS A 79 47.70 -14.90 2.53
CA HIS A 79 46.48 -15.70 2.49
C HIS A 79 45.31 -14.92 3.09
N VAL A 80 44.22 -14.82 2.33
CA VAL A 80 42.96 -14.16 2.77
C VAL A 80 42.02 -15.25 3.21
N LEU A 81 41.56 -15.20 4.46
CA LEU A 81 40.62 -16.13 5.07
C LEU A 81 39.32 -15.37 5.37
N HIS A 82 38.22 -15.81 4.79
CA HIS A 82 36.87 -15.24 5.09
C HIS A 82 36.16 -16.17 6.06
N ILE A 83 35.82 -15.67 7.21
CA ILE A 83 35.17 -16.39 8.29
C ILE A 83 33.80 -15.73 8.58
N SER A 84 32.75 -16.54 8.52
CA SER A 84 31.40 -16.13 8.91
C SER A 84 31.03 -16.84 10.22
N PRO A 85 31.27 -16.26 11.37
CA PRO A 85 31.13 -16.93 12.68
C PRO A 85 29.71 -17.46 12.95
N TRP A 86 28.71 -16.83 12.39
CA TRP A 86 27.30 -17.20 12.57
C TRP A 86 26.85 -18.43 11.74
N LEU A 87 27.55 -18.77 10.65
CA LEU A 87 27.25 -19.92 9.80
C LEU A 87 27.85 -21.23 10.36
N SER A 88 28.93 -21.14 11.10
CA SER A 88 29.71 -22.32 11.45
C SER A 88 29.13 -23.13 12.64
N GLY A 89 28.29 -22.54 13.50
CA GLY A 89 27.77 -23.22 14.70
C GLY A 89 28.88 -23.77 15.65
N ASN A 90 30.14 -23.57 15.26
CA ASN A 90 31.35 -24.05 15.92
C ASN A 90 31.97 -22.92 16.77
N ASP A 91 32.92 -23.31 17.65
CA ASP A 91 33.73 -22.36 18.40
C ASP A 91 34.48 -21.42 17.42
N PRO A 92 34.40 -20.08 17.59
CA PRO A 92 35.13 -19.11 16.74
C PRO A 92 36.62 -19.38 16.66
N VAL A 93 37.26 -19.96 17.68
CA VAL A 93 38.65 -20.37 17.71
C VAL A 93 38.93 -21.45 16.66
N GLU A 94 38.09 -22.48 16.60
CA GLU A 94 38.19 -23.55 15.61
C GLU A 94 37.95 -23.02 14.20
N ALA A 95 36.95 -22.19 14.01
CA ALA A 95 36.59 -21.59 12.72
C ALA A 95 37.77 -20.78 12.13
N LEU A 96 38.61 -20.17 12.99
CA LEU A 96 39.78 -19.43 12.55
C LEU A 96 40.98 -20.36 12.32
N PHE A 97 41.38 -21.18 13.32
CA PHE A 97 42.65 -21.87 13.29
C PHE A 97 42.68 -23.10 12.40
N LEU A 98 41.53 -23.71 12.09
CA LEU A 98 41.51 -24.83 11.16
C LEU A 98 41.91 -24.46 9.72
N PRO A 99 41.38 -23.38 9.10
CA PRO A 99 41.87 -22.88 7.83
C PRO A 99 43.36 -22.46 7.88
N VAL A 100 43.81 -21.82 8.96
CA VAL A 100 45.21 -21.44 9.16
C VAL A 100 46.10 -22.67 9.17
N ALA A 101 45.74 -23.71 9.93
CA ALA A 101 46.50 -24.97 9.96
C ALA A 101 46.55 -25.64 8.59
N THR A 102 45.46 -25.57 7.82
CA THR A 102 45.40 -26.12 6.46
C THR A 102 46.39 -25.40 5.52
N VAL A 103 46.42 -24.06 5.56
CA VAL A 103 47.36 -23.27 4.74
C VAL A 103 48.80 -23.58 5.15
N ILE A 104 49.11 -23.59 6.46
CA ILE A 104 50.43 -23.93 6.95
C ILE A 104 50.85 -25.34 6.52
N GLN A 105 49.94 -26.30 6.55
CA GLN A 105 50.13 -27.66 6.05
C GLN A 105 50.53 -27.64 4.56
N GLN A 106 49.76 -26.93 3.73
CA GLN A 106 49.98 -26.88 2.28
C GLN A 106 51.34 -26.23 1.95
N GLU A 107 51.66 -25.11 2.59
CA GLU A 107 52.91 -24.39 2.34
C GLU A 107 54.12 -25.14 2.91
N SER A 108 53.98 -25.81 4.06
CA SER A 108 55.02 -26.70 4.59
C SER A 108 55.26 -27.87 3.65
N ASP A 109 54.25 -28.51 3.09
CA ASP A 109 54.37 -29.62 2.15
C ASP A 109 54.98 -29.21 0.79
N LYS A 110 54.73 -28.00 0.33
CA LYS A 110 55.36 -27.46 -0.87
C LYS A 110 56.84 -27.22 -0.65
N ARG A 111 57.23 -26.63 0.50
CA ARG A 111 58.63 -26.25 0.81
C ARG A 111 59.47 -27.43 1.26
N TYR A 112 58.86 -28.38 1.96
CA TYR A 112 59.49 -29.59 2.50
C TYR A 112 58.70 -30.82 2.06
N PRO A 113 58.78 -31.24 0.80
CA PRO A 113 57.95 -32.33 0.28
C PRO A 113 58.25 -33.62 1.05
N PRO A 114 57.22 -34.34 1.52
CA PRO A 114 57.40 -35.59 2.23
C PRO A 114 57.98 -36.68 1.31
N THR A 115 58.99 -37.39 1.80
CA THR A 115 59.65 -38.45 1.05
C THR A 115 59.36 -39.83 1.62
N GLY A 116 59.41 -40.89 0.78
CA GLY A 116 59.23 -42.29 1.19
C GLY A 116 57.86 -42.61 1.78
N LEU A 117 57.78 -43.44 2.78
CA LEU A 117 56.54 -43.86 3.46
C LEU A 117 55.77 -42.68 4.05
N LYS A 118 56.50 -41.60 4.44
CA LYS A 118 55.85 -40.34 4.92
C LYS A 118 54.92 -39.71 3.86
N LYS A 119 55.17 -39.91 2.56
CA LYS A 119 54.33 -39.40 1.47
C LYS A 119 52.93 -40.05 1.47
N ILE A 120 52.85 -41.35 1.82
CA ILE A 120 51.61 -42.07 1.91
C ILE A 120 50.86 -41.70 3.18
N TRP A 121 51.53 -41.60 4.31
CA TRP A 121 50.97 -41.26 5.60
C TRP A 121 50.62 -39.78 5.74
N ARG A 122 51.26 -38.85 4.98
CA ARG A 122 51.03 -37.42 5.01
C ARG A 122 49.60 -37.06 4.52
N LYS A 123 48.98 -37.93 3.75
CA LYS A 123 47.56 -37.79 3.35
C LYS A 123 46.62 -37.92 4.54
N TYR A 124 47.07 -38.51 5.63
CA TYR A 124 46.31 -38.83 6.84
C TYR A 124 46.84 -38.15 8.12
N LEU A 125 48.05 -37.66 8.12
CA LEU A 125 48.69 -37.04 9.29
C LEU A 125 49.02 -35.57 8.99
N LEU A 126 48.64 -34.70 9.92
CA LEU A 126 49.06 -33.30 9.86
C LEU A 126 50.56 -33.13 10.01
N SER A 127 51.14 -32.08 9.42
CA SER A 127 52.52 -31.69 9.68
C SER A 127 52.69 -31.28 11.14
N ALA A 128 53.89 -31.41 11.66
CA ALA A 128 54.21 -30.95 13.02
C ALA A 128 53.86 -29.47 13.23
N GLU A 129 53.99 -28.68 12.14
CA GLU A 129 53.61 -27.27 12.12
C GLU A 129 52.13 -27.05 12.22
N ALA A 130 51.29 -27.77 11.43
CA ALA A 130 49.86 -27.69 11.46
C ALA A 130 49.30 -28.24 12.77
N GLN A 131 49.91 -29.30 13.32
CA GLN A 131 49.55 -29.89 14.60
C GLN A 131 49.65 -28.89 15.76
N LYS A 132 50.69 -28.11 15.82
CA LYS A 132 50.88 -27.06 16.85
C LYS A 132 49.81 -25.99 16.80
N VAL A 133 49.30 -25.64 15.61
CA VAL A 133 48.21 -24.67 15.46
C VAL A 133 46.91 -25.23 16.03
N ILE A 134 46.64 -26.52 15.81
CA ILE A 134 45.46 -27.18 16.35
C ILE A 134 45.56 -27.38 17.86
N GLU A 135 46.74 -27.77 18.36
CA GLU A 135 46.99 -27.85 19.80
C GLU A 135 46.79 -26.49 20.48
N TYR A 136 47.24 -25.41 19.87
CA TYR A 136 46.98 -24.05 20.38
C TYR A 136 45.49 -23.68 20.36
N ALA A 137 44.78 -24.02 19.29
CA ALA A 137 43.34 -23.80 19.20
C ALA A 137 42.59 -24.55 20.30
N GLN A 138 42.98 -25.79 20.57
CA GLN A 138 42.37 -26.60 21.63
C GLN A 138 42.66 -26.09 23.07
N ASP A 139 43.89 -25.64 23.32
CA ASP A 139 44.27 -25.08 24.63
C ASP A 139 43.58 -23.74 24.92
N THR A 140 43.19 -23.03 23.89
CA THR A 140 42.57 -21.70 23.98
C THR A 140 41.04 -21.71 23.82
N SER A 141 40.47 -22.83 23.35
CA SER A 141 39.02 -23.01 23.20
C SER A 141 38.34 -23.25 24.53
N SER A 142 37.17 -22.69 24.71
CA SER A 142 36.30 -22.92 25.89
C SER A 142 35.54 -24.25 25.83
N ARG A 143 35.58 -24.95 24.68
CA ARG A 143 34.90 -26.24 24.46
C ARG A 143 35.90 -27.28 23.99
N VAL A 144 36.19 -28.25 24.79
CA VAL A 144 37.04 -29.38 24.48
C VAL A 144 36.30 -30.34 23.55
N LEU A 145 36.50 -30.27 22.24
CA LEU A 145 36.11 -31.31 21.31
C LEU A 145 37.28 -32.25 21.04
N PRO A 146 37.08 -33.58 21.05
CA PRO A 146 38.15 -34.53 20.77
C PRO A 146 38.66 -34.41 19.32
N LEU A 147 39.98 -34.32 19.16
CA LEU A 147 40.68 -34.23 17.86
C LEU A 147 40.24 -35.30 16.82
N VAL A 148 39.74 -36.43 17.30
CA VAL A 148 39.28 -37.59 16.51
C VAL A 148 38.10 -37.29 15.60
N GLN A 149 37.23 -36.35 15.95
CA GLN A 149 36.06 -36.02 15.13
C GLN A 149 36.42 -35.16 13.91
N TYR A 150 37.46 -34.35 13.99
CA TYR A 150 37.87 -33.49 12.87
C TYR A 150 38.71 -34.21 11.80
N ILE A 151 39.53 -35.18 12.19
CA ILE A 151 40.25 -36.03 11.24
C ILE A 151 39.28 -36.89 10.41
N GLY A 152 38.12 -37.23 10.97
CA GLY A 152 37.10 -38.04 10.34
C GLY A 152 36.31 -37.35 9.20
N GLN A 153 36.21 -36.03 9.19
CA GLN A 153 35.51 -35.28 8.14
C GLN A 153 36.35 -35.14 6.84
N PHE A 154 37.67 -35.29 6.92
CA PHE A 154 38.56 -35.15 5.75
C PHE A 154 38.79 -36.45 4.96
N SER A 155 38.35 -37.61 5.42
CA SER A 155 38.39 -38.81 4.60
C SER A 155 37.29 -39.82 4.93
N ARG A 156 36.52 -40.25 3.94
CA ARG A 156 35.62 -41.41 3.99
C ARG A 156 36.32 -42.73 4.36
N ILE A 157 37.63 -42.71 4.51
CA ILE A 157 38.52 -43.88 4.75
C ILE A 157 38.77 -44.10 6.24
N VAL A 158 38.56 -43.08 7.10
CA VAL A 158 38.78 -43.19 8.56
C VAL A 158 37.79 -44.07 9.25
N ASN A 159 36.55 -44.25 8.72
CA ASN A 159 35.60 -45.19 9.26
C ASN A 159 36.05 -46.68 9.18
N TRP A 160 36.97 -47.02 8.30
CA TRP A 160 37.52 -48.38 8.19
C TRP A 160 38.66 -48.59 9.19
N ILE A 161 39.40 -47.51 9.53
CA ILE A 161 40.55 -47.58 10.47
C ILE A 161 40.06 -47.42 11.93
N ALA A 162 38.93 -46.76 12.18
CA ALA A 162 38.37 -46.60 13.54
C ALA A 162 37.94 -47.93 14.16
N GLY A 163 37.67 -48.98 13.31
CA GLY A 163 37.42 -50.35 13.79
C GLY A 163 38.67 -51.08 14.28
N GLY A 164 39.87 -50.60 13.99
CA GLY A 164 41.16 -51.26 14.34
C GLY A 164 42.02 -50.54 15.38
N ILE A 165 41.65 -49.26 15.76
CA ILE A 165 42.48 -48.47 16.70
C ILE A 165 41.75 -48.32 18.05
N LYS A 166 41.39 -49.46 18.63
CA LYS A 166 41.08 -49.52 20.09
C LYS A 166 42.34 -49.61 20.95
N VAL A 167 43.54 -49.59 20.36
CA VAL A 167 44.83 -49.83 21.05
C VAL A 167 45.58 -48.52 21.37
N PHE A 168 45.17 -47.36 20.87
CA PHE A 168 45.88 -46.09 21.07
C PHE A 168 45.21 -45.12 22.08
N SER A 169 44.12 -45.49 22.72
CA SER A 169 43.51 -44.63 23.72
C SER A 169 44.14 -44.73 25.14
N ASP A 170 45.03 -45.68 25.36
CA ASP A 170 45.64 -45.90 26.64
C ASP A 170 47.13 -45.49 26.77
N SER A 171 47.76 -45.07 25.68
CA SER A 171 49.02 -44.39 25.81
C SER A 171 48.77 -42.89 26.00
N ARG A 172 48.66 -42.47 27.25
CA ARG A 172 49.02 -41.11 27.65
C ARG A 172 50.47 -40.92 27.25
N LEU A 173 50.70 -40.50 25.97
CA LEU A 173 51.91 -39.79 25.62
C LEU A 173 51.91 -38.58 26.56
N ALA A 174 52.91 -38.50 27.43
CA ALA A 174 53.20 -37.34 28.24
C ALA A 174 53.45 -36.19 27.22
N VAL A 175 52.36 -35.50 26.87
CA VAL A 175 52.46 -34.24 26.18
C VAL A 175 53.09 -33.30 27.19
N ASP A 176 54.37 -32.98 26.97
CA ASP A 176 55.06 -31.92 27.64
C ASP A 176 54.10 -30.71 27.56
N GLN A 177 53.46 -30.32 28.68
CA GLN A 177 52.51 -29.22 28.73
C GLN A 177 53.25 -27.94 28.35
N LYS A 178 53.37 -27.71 27.07
CA LYS A 178 53.85 -26.43 26.59
C LYS A 178 52.83 -25.40 26.95
N THR A 179 53.24 -24.41 27.73
CA THR A 179 52.38 -23.29 28.10
C THR A 179 51.90 -22.63 26.81
N THR A 180 50.64 -22.17 26.79
CA THR A 180 50.01 -21.39 25.68
C THR A 180 50.99 -20.35 25.07
N THR A 181 51.83 -19.74 25.92
CA THR A 181 52.85 -18.78 25.50
C THR A 181 53.94 -19.42 24.62
N LYS A 182 54.35 -20.66 24.90
CA LYS A 182 55.34 -21.37 24.05
C LYS A 182 54.75 -21.79 22.70
N LEU A 183 53.52 -22.27 22.70
CA LEU A 183 52.78 -22.62 21.46
C LEU A 183 52.62 -21.39 20.57
N ARG A 184 52.26 -20.24 21.16
CA ARG A 184 52.14 -18.96 20.45
C ARG A 184 53.50 -18.54 19.84
N ALA A 185 54.58 -18.62 20.57
CA ALA A 185 55.93 -18.32 20.09
C ALA A 185 56.37 -19.27 18.98
N ASP A 186 56.07 -20.56 19.09
CA ASP A 186 56.36 -21.57 18.07
C ASP A 186 55.57 -21.27 16.76
N ILE A 187 54.31 -20.90 16.83
CA ILE A 187 53.48 -20.52 15.65
C ILE A 187 54.06 -19.26 15.01
N ALA A 188 54.32 -18.22 15.79
CA ALA A 188 54.95 -17.00 15.30
C ALA A 188 56.30 -17.28 14.57
N GLY A 189 57.15 -18.14 15.15
CA GLY A 189 58.37 -18.59 14.52
C GLY A 189 58.17 -19.38 13.22
N GLN A 190 57.10 -20.14 13.11
CA GLN A 190 56.75 -20.86 11.88
C GLN A 190 56.25 -19.92 10.78
N LEU A 191 55.41 -18.95 11.12
CA LEU A 191 54.94 -17.93 10.17
C LEU A 191 56.09 -17.14 9.58
N LEU A 192 57.07 -16.79 10.39
CA LEU A 192 58.31 -16.12 9.94
C LEU A 192 59.15 -17.03 9.01
N ARG A 193 59.33 -18.29 9.36
CA ARG A 193 60.12 -19.25 8.56
C ARG A 193 59.47 -19.56 7.22
N LEU A 194 58.14 -19.68 7.19
CA LEU A 194 57.39 -19.96 5.98
C LEU A 194 57.04 -18.68 5.21
N ASP A 195 57.40 -17.52 5.75
CA ASP A 195 57.09 -16.18 5.20
C ASP A 195 55.59 -15.99 4.93
N LEU A 196 54.70 -16.53 5.79
CA LEU A 196 53.26 -16.48 5.62
C LEU A 196 52.64 -15.27 6.32
N LYS A 197 51.67 -14.65 5.64
CA LYS A 197 50.83 -13.56 6.15
C LYS A 197 49.36 -13.97 6.03
N PHE A 198 48.55 -13.66 7.04
CA PHE A 198 47.15 -13.93 7.05
C PHE A 198 46.34 -12.65 7.18
N ILE A 199 45.37 -12.47 6.26
CA ILE A 199 44.31 -11.46 6.37
C ILE A 199 43.03 -12.22 6.67
N VAL A 200 42.53 -12.05 7.90
CA VAL A 200 41.33 -12.73 8.40
C VAL A 200 40.17 -11.76 8.35
N VAL A 201 39.17 -12.08 7.58
CA VAL A 201 37.98 -11.25 7.38
C VAL A 201 36.82 -11.89 8.12
N MET A 202 36.19 -11.12 8.99
CA MET A 202 34.98 -11.50 9.74
C MET A 202 33.88 -10.51 9.41
N ASP A 203 32.85 -10.97 8.69
CA ASP A 203 31.67 -10.20 8.33
C ASP A 203 30.46 -10.58 9.20
N ASP A 204 29.41 -9.76 9.17
CA ASP A 204 28.13 -9.99 9.84
C ASP A 204 28.24 -10.19 11.38
N LEU A 205 29.17 -9.51 12.05
CA LEU A 205 29.32 -9.61 13.49
C LEU A 205 28.10 -9.08 14.25
N ASP A 206 27.33 -8.20 13.63
CA ASP A 206 26.07 -7.64 14.14
C ASP A 206 24.87 -8.62 14.11
N ARG A 207 25.08 -9.85 13.58
CA ARG A 207 24.08 -10.95 13.66
C ARG A 207 24.34 -11.94 14.78
N LEU A 208 25.45 -11.80 15.49
CA LEU A 208 25.83 -12.69 16.58
C LEU A 208 25.09 -12.35 17.90
N GLU A 209 24.85 -13.37 18.72
CA GLU A 209 24.41 -13.16 20.08
C GLU A 209 25.47 -12.42 20.90
N PRO A 210 25.09 -11.64 21.94
CA PRO A 210 26.04 -10.87 22.74
C PRO A 210 27.20 -11.69 23.28
N SER A 211 26.96 -12.92 23.72
CA SER A 211 27.99 -13.87 24.18
C SER A 211 29.01 -14.22 23.10
N GLN A 212 28.52 -14.48 21.87
CA GLN A 212 29.36 -14.83 20.73
C GLN A 212 30.19 -13.62 20.26
N VAL A 213 29.61 -12.41 20.31
CA VAL A 213 30.34 -11.16 20.04
C VAL A 213 31.52 -11.04 21.00
N ALA A 214 31.32 -11.22 22.30
CA ALA A 214 32.38 -11.16 23.28
C ALA A 214 33.46 -12.22 23.04
N GLU A 215 33.08 -13.43 22.61
CA GLU A 215 34.03 -14.49 22.27
C GLU A 215 34.90 -14.13 21.04
N VAL A 216 34.29 -13.54 19.99
CA VAL A 216 35.07 -13.08 18.80
C VAL A 216 36.04 -11.99 19.18
N PHE A 217 35.67 -11.01 19.99
CA PHE A 217 36.58 -9.96 20.43
C PHE A 217 37.65 -10.47 21.35
N ARG A 218 37.36 -11.47 22.20
CA ARG A 218 38.37 -12.19 23.00
C ARG A 218 39.36 -12.95 22.11
N LEU A 219 38.88 -13.65 21.08
CA LEU A 219 39.70 -14.35 20.09
C LEU A 219 40.67 -13.38 19.43
N VAL A 220 40.18 -12.29 18.86
CA VAL A 220 41.01 -11.32 18.13
C VAL A 220 42.04 -10.67 19.06
N ARG A 221 41.67 -10.32 20.29
CA ARG A 221 42.55 -9.62 21.23
C ARG A 221 43.60 -10.50 21.89
N SER A 222 43.27 -11.74 22.22
CA SER A 222 44.10 -12.55 23.11
C SER A 222 44.63 -13.82 22.47
N VAL A 223 43.83 -14.44 21.61
CA VAL A 223 44.14 -15.75 21.03
C VAL A 223 44.82 -15.59 19.67
N ALA A 224 44.25 -14.76 18.81
CA ALA A 224 44.75 -14.52 17.47
C ALA A 224 45.67 -13.30 17.35
N ASP A 225 46.18 -12.78 18.46
CA ASP A 225 47.17 -11.73 18.53
C ASP A 225 48.58 -12.32 18.19
N LEU A 226 48.72 -12.68 16.92
CA LEU A 226 49.95 -13.28 16.36
C LEU A 226 50.56 -12.31 15.35
N PRO A 227 51.92 -12.20 15.28
CA PRO A 227 52.54 -11.42 14.23
C PRO A 227 52.14 -11.96 12.85
N ARG A 228 52.12 -11.07 11.84
CA ARG A 228 51.69 -11.39 10.46
C ARG A 228 50.19 -11.73 10.30
N PHE A 229 49.38 -11.44 11.31
CA PHE A 229 47.91 -11.48 11.22
C PHE A 229 47.34 -10.07 11.09
N THR A 230 46.43 -9.89 10.14
CA THR A 230 45.59 -8.69 10.03
C THR A 230 44.13 -9.11 10.04
N HIS A 231 43.40 -8.65 11.04
CA HIS A 231 41.95 -8.92 11.18
C HIS A 231 41.17 -7.76 10.59
N ILE A 232 40.20 -8.05 9.72
CA ILE A 232 39.24 -7.10 9.19
C ILE A 232 37.88 -7.48 9.76
N LEU A 233 37.31 -6.60 10.59
CA LEU A 233 36.02 -6.81 11.28
C LEU A 233 35.01 -5.90 10.66
N CYS A 234 33.90 -6.45 10.12
CA CYS A 234 32.75 -5.69 9.59
C CYS A 234 31.60 -5.73 10.56
N TYR A 235 31.14 -4.56 10.99
CA TYR A 235 30.11 -4.48 12.03
C TYR A 235 29.37 -3.13 12.05
N ASP A 236 28.18 -3.15 12.67
CA ASP A 236 27.48 -1.95 13.12
C ASP A 236 27.96 -1.58 14.53
N ARG A 237 28.59 -0.40 14.68
CA ARG A 237 29.19 0.03 15.94
C ARG A 237 28.18 0.09 17.09
N GLN A 238 26.95 0.56 16.83
CA GLN A 238 25.95 0.69 17.89
C GLN A 238 25.53 -0.69 18.41
N ILE A 239 25.22 -1.62 17.49
CA ILE A 239 24.81 -2.98 17.83
C ILE A 239 25.91 -3.70 18.63
N ILE A 240 27.15 -3.63 18.13
CA ILE A 240 28.28 -4.31 18.78
C ILE A 240 28.60 -3.68 20.12
N THR A 241 28.52 -2.35 20.27
CA THR A 241 28.72 -1.69 21.57
C THR A 241 27.74 -2.23 22.61
N HIS A 242 26.46 -2.27 22.29
CA HIS A 242 25.43 -2.81 23.18
C HIS A 242 25.61 -4.32 23.47
N ALA A 243 25.97 -5.10 22.45
CA ALA A 243 26.22 -6.53 22.64
C ALA A 243 27.38 -6.79 23.62
N VAL A 244 28.46 -6.03 23.50
CA VAL A 244 29.62 -6.10 24.41
C VAL A 244 29.26 -5.63 25.82
N GLU A 245 28.54 -4.53 25.98
CA GLU A 245 28.05 -4.03 27.26
C GLU A 245 27.21 -5.08 27.98
N HIS A 246 26.30 -5.72 27.27
CA HIS A 246 25.42 -6.75 27.82
C HIS A 246 26.21 -8.02 28.19
N ALA A 247 27.09 -8.51 27.31
CA ALA A 247 27.82 -9.75 27.54
C ALA A 247 28.86 -9.63 28.65
N LEU A 248 29.57 -8.50 28.72
CA LEU A 248 30.65 -8.29 29.70
C LEU A 248 30.17 -7.53 30.95
N ARG A 249 28.92 -7.09 30.99
CA ARG A 249 28.34 -6.29 32.10
C ARG A 249 29.17 -5.03 32.40
N ILE A 250 29.61 -4.33 31.35
CA ILE A 250 30.37 -3.08 31.45
C ILE A 250 29.51 -1.89 31.03
N GLY A 251 29.82 -0.71 31.58
CA GLY A 251 29.05 0.51 31.29
C GLY A 251 29.45 1.27 30.00
N ASP A 252 30.56 0.88 29.34
CA ASP A 252 31.09 1.59 28.16
C ASP A 252 31.73 0.60 27.21
N GLY A 253 30.92 0.02 26.33
CA GLY A 253 31.36 -0.91 25.29
C GLY A 253 32.21 -0.21 24.22
N SER A 254 31.98 1.08 23.96
CA SER A 254 32.74 1.83 22.97
C SER A 254 34.22 1.95 23.36
N ARG A 255 34.50 2.23 24.63
CA ARG A 255 35.89 2.22 25.17
C ARG A 255 36.55 0.84 25.12
N TYR A 256 35.74 -0.21 25.33
CA TYR A 256 36.26 -1.57 25.22
C TYR A 256 36.71 -1.88 23.78
N LEU A 257 35.90 -1.53 22.79
CA LEU A 257 36.20 -1.72 21.38
C LEU A 257 37.42 -0.96 20.95
N GLN A 258 37.63 0.28 21.40
CA GLN A 258 38.82 1.09 21.12
C GLN A 258 40.12 0.45 21.60
N LYS A 259 40.11 -0.45 22.61
CA LYS A 259 41.31 -1.16 23.07
C LYS A 259 41.66 -2.35 22.18
N ILE A 260 40.77 -2.78 21.30
CA ILE A 260 40.98 -3.96 20.45
C ILE A 260 41.16 -3.54 19.02
N ILE A 261 40.35 -2.61 18.51
CA ILE A 261 40.38 -2.13 17.13
C ILE A 261 41.37 -0.95 17.06
N GLN A 262 42.45 -1.16 16.40
CA GLN A 262 43.55 -0.17 16.27
C GLN A 262 43.25 0.86 15.18
N LEU A 263 42.59 0.43 14.10
CA LEU A 263 42.21 1.29 12.98
C LEU A 263 40.72 1.06 12.71
N SER A 264 39.93 2.13 12.66
CA SER A 264 38.52 2.02 12.25
C SER A 264 38.26 2.89 11.03
N PHE A 265 37.52 2.34 10.10
CA PHE A 265 37.05 3.02 8.90
C PHE A 265 35.53 3.00 8.87
N LYS A 266 34.91 4.20 8.82
CA LYS A 266 33.49 4.33 8.70
C LYS A 266 33.08 4.42 7.24
N ILE A 267 32.12 3.57 6.81
CA ILE A 267 31.60 3.63 5.46
C ILE A 267 30.90 4.99 5.26
N PRO A 268 31.23 5.74 4.21
CA PRO A 268 30.53 6.96 3.86
C PRO A 268 29.04 6.67 3.64
N ARG A 269 28.18 7.53 4.16
CA ARG A 269 26.77 7.46 3.83
C ARG A 269 26.58 7.96 2.40
N PRO A 270 25.81 7.24 1.57
CA PRO A 270 25.40 7.79 0.28
C PRO A 270 24.70 9.12 0.45
N GLU A 271 24.87 10.01 -0.49
CA GLU A 271 24.13 11.29 -0.51
C GLU A 271 22.64 11.02 -0.67
N ALA A 272 21.81 11.80 0.04
CA ALA A 272 20.36 11.65 -0.05
C ALA A 272 19.85 11.86 -1.49
N PHE A 273 20.54 12.68 -2.27
CA PHE A 273 20.26 12.88 -3.69
C PHE A 273 20.48 11.60 -4.51
N ASP A 274 21.57 10.89 -4.29
CA ASP A 274 21.91 9.66 -5.01
C ASP A 274 20.89 8.56 -4.72
N LEU A 275 20.48 8.42 -3.45
CA LEU A 275 19.47 7.46 -3.04
C LEU A 275 18.11 7.75 -3.70
N ARG A 276 17.67 9.02 -3.72
CA ARG A 276 16.44 9.44 -4.39
C ARG A 276 16.50 9.16 -5.89
N ASN A 277 17.61 9.54 -6.52
CA ASN A 277 17.78 9.37 -7.95
C ASN A 277 17.80 7.88 -8.34
N GLU A 278 18.46 7.02 -7.57
CA GLU A 278 18.42 5.58 -7.79
C GLU A 278 17.00 5.02 -7.65
N PHE A 279 16.28 5.39 -6.59
CA PHE A 279 14.89 4.95 -6.41
C PHE A 279 14.04 5.35 -7.61
N ARG A 280 14.08 6.63 -8.01
CA ARG A 280 13.30 7.14 -9.14
C ARG A 280 13.59 6.41 -10.44
N GLN A 281 14.87 6.27 -10.82
CA GLN A 281 15.27 5.58 -12.05
C GLN A 281 14.80 4.12 -12.07
N ARG A 282 14.89 3.42 -10.94
CA ARG A 282 14.46 2.03 -10.85
C ARG A 282 12.93 1.93 -10.90
N ALA A 283 12.20 2.84 -10.28
CA ALA A 283 10.73 2.90 -10.33
C ALA A 283 10.23 3.21 -11.75
N GLU A 284 10.83 4.19 -12.44
CA GLU A 284 10.52 4.51 -13.85
C GLU A 284 10.78 3.31 -14.77
N THR A 285 11.92 2.65 -14.59
CA THR A 285 12.26 1.44 -15.36
C THR A 285 11.26 0.32 -15.11
N LEU A 286 10.88 0.11 -13.86
CA LEU A 286 9.87 -0.89 -13.48
C LEU A 286 8.52 -0.59 -14.13
N TYR A 287 8.06 0.66 -14.05
CA TYR A 287 6.82 1.09 -14.69
C TYR A 287 6.82 0.80 -16.20
N GLN A 288 7.89 1.21 -16.89
CA GLN A 288 8.04 1.02 -18.33
C GLN A 288 8.06 -0.47 -18.71
N GLN A 289 8.74 -1.31 -17.94
CA GLN A 289 8.82 -2.76 -18.21
C GLN A 289 7.47 -3.47 -18.04
N ILE A 290 6.66 -3.03 -17.06
CA ILE A 290 5.36 -3.67 -16.78
C ILE A 290 4.29 -3.18 -17.76
N ASN A 291 4.29 -1.88 -18.10
CA ASN A 291 3.25 -1.29 -18.93
C ASN A 291 3.61 -1.26 -20.43
N ASN A 292 4.87 -1.61 -20.80
CA ASN A 292 5.42 -1.52 -22.14
C ASN A 292 5.39 -0.10 -22.76
N GLN A 293 5.29 0.92 -21.90
CA GLN A 293 5.29 2.34 -22.29
C GLN A 293 5.89 3.17 -21.13
N PRO A 294 6.55 4.30 -21.43
CA PRO A 294 7.03 5.20 -20.39
C PRO A 294 5.86 5.84 -19.64
N ALA A 295 6.13 6.35 -18.46
CA ALA A 295 5.19 7.19 -17.72
C ALA A 295 4.90 8.48 -18.54
N ASP A 296 3.65 8.93 -18.52
CA ASP A 296 3.29 10.23 -19.09
C ASP A 296 3.89 11.38 -18.24
N ALA A 297 3.75 12.61 -18.73
CA ALA A 297 4.37 13.78 -18.12
C ALA A 297 3.82 14.08 -16.72
N GLU A 298 2.52 13.83 -16.48
CA GLU A 298 1.88 14.06 -15.17
C GLU A 298 2.36 13.03 -14.16
N MET A 299 2.34 11.76 -14.52
CA MET A 299 2.82 10.67 -13.68
C MET A 299 4.32 10.80 -13.36
N ALA A 300 5.13 11.19 -14.34
CA ALA A 300 6.56 11.42 -14.14
C ALA A 300 6.81 12.58 -13.16
N LYS A 301 6.01 13.65 -13.24
CA LYS A 301 6.05 14.78 -12.32
C LYS A 301 5.66 14.36 -10.91
N ASP A 302 4.58 13.60 -10.76
CA ASP A 302 4.11 13.12 -9.46
C ASP A 302 5.11 12.14 -8.83
N LEU A 303 5.71 11.24 -9.62
CA LEU A 303 6.75 10.34 -9.16
C LEU A 303 8.00 11.11 -8.69
N ALA A 304 8.37 12.17 -9.39
CA ALA A 304 9.45 13.06 -8.95
C ALA A 304 9.10 13.75 -7.63
N ALA A 305 7.90 14.30 -7.49
CA ALA A 305 7.43 14.95 -6.26
C ALA A 305 7.42 13.99 -5.06
N VAL A 306 6.90 12.78 -5.22
CA VAL A 306 6.95 11.72 -4.19
C VAL A 306 8.39 11.39 -3.80
N THR A 307 9.25 11.21 -4.79
CA THR A 307 10.65 10.83 -4.55
C THR A 307 11.43 11.96 -3.87
N ASP A 308 11.23 13.19 -4.28
CA ASP A 308 11.92 14.35 -3.71
C ASP A 308 11.47 14.62 -2.27
N THR A 309 10.20 14.40 -1.96
CA THR A 309 9.66 14.60 -0.63
C THR A 309 9.97 13.44 0.31
N TYR A 310 9.46 12.27 0.02
CA TYR A 310 9.52 11.11 0.94
C TYR A 310 10.78 10.27 0.77
N GLY A 311 11.36 10.27 -0.42
CA GLY A 311 12.69 9.67 -0.66
C GLY A 311 13.83 10.41 0.04
N ALA A 312 13.61 11.66 0.50
CA ALA A 312 14.58 12.37 1.33
C ALA A 312 14.84 11.69 2.70
N ALA A 313 13.91 10.87 3.17
CA ALA A 313 14.06 10.09 4.39
C ALA A 313 14.91 8.81 4.20
N LEU A 314 15.19 8.40 2.97
CA LEU A 314 16.07 7.27 2.67
C LEU A 314 17.47 7.51 3.25
N SER A 315 17.99 6.51 3.91
CA SER A 315 19.29 6.56 4.58
C SER A 315 20.26 5.49 4.10
N THR A 316 19.77 4.44 3.47
CA THR A 316 20.57 3.28 3.05
C THR A 316 20.13 2.73 1.69
N PRO A 317 21.05 2.13 0.92
CA PRO A 317 20.72 1.40 -0.31
C PRO A 317 19.73 0.24 -0.10
N ARG A 318 19.75 -0.39 1.07
CA ARG A 318 18.85 -1.49 1.42
C ARG A 318 17.39 -1.04 1.43
N GLU A 319 17.11 0.15 1.94
CA GLU A 319 15.73 0.71 1.93
C GLU A 319 15.21 0.85 0.50
N ILE A 320 16.06 1.28 -0.46
CA ILE A 320 15.70 1.31 -1.88
C ILE A 320 15.38 -0.09 -2.40
N HIS A 321 16.26 -1.07 -2.10
CA HIS A 321 16.04 -2.46 -2.52
C HIS A 321 14.74 -3.01 -1.98
N GLN A 322 14.42 -2.76 -0.71
CA GLN A 322 13.17 -3.19 -0.08
C GLN A 322 11.95 -2.54 -0.73
N ALA A 323 11.98 -1.22 -0.95
CA ALA A 323 10.89 -0.51 -1.61
C ALA A 323 10.66 -0.99 -3.04
N ILE A 324 11.73 -1.10 -3.84
CA ILE A 324 11.65 -1.57 -5.23
C ILE A 324 11.21 -3.04 -5.31
N ASN A 325 11.73 -3.92 -4.45
CA ASN A 325 11.30 -5.32 -4.42
C ASN A 325 9.81 -5.44 -4.08
N SER A 326 9.32 -4.61 -3.16
CA SER A 326 7.88 -4.52 -2.86
C SER A 326 7.07 -4.06 -4.07
N LEU A 327 7.54 -3.06 -4.81
CA LEU A 327 6.91 -2.61 -6.05
C LEU A 327 6.91 -3.70 -7.13
N ILE A 328 8.01 -4.43 -7.33
CA ILE A 328 8.09 -5.57 -8.27
C ILE A 328 7.07 -6.65 -7.90
N PHE A 329 6.86 -6.87 -6.60
CA PHE A 329 5.94 -7.90 -6.12
C PHE A 329 4.48 -7.47 -6.25
N LEU A 330 4.15 -6.22 -5.91
CA LEU A 330 2.78 -5.73 -5.82
C LEU A 330 2.25 -5.21 -7.15
N TYR A 331 3.01 -4.33 -7.83
CA TYR A 331 2.51 -3.55 -8.94
C TYR A 331 1.98 -4.36 -10.14
N PRO A 332 2.61 -5.47 -10.57
CA PRO A 332 2.12 -6.24 -11.73
C PRO A 332 0.69 -6.77 -11.59
N GLY A 333 0.29 -7.14 -10.37
CA GLY A 333 -1.08 -7.59 -10.07
C GLY A 333 -2.06 -6.45 -9.80
N MET A 334 -1.57 -5.24 -9.59
CA MET A 334 -2.36 -4.10 -9.12
C MET A 334 -2.38 -2.93 -10.11
N ARG A 335 -1.65 -3.00 -11.22
CA ARG A 335 -1.44 -1.90 -12.18
C ARG A 335 -2.74 -1.27 -12.69
N ASP A 336 -3.79 -2.08 -12.84
CA ASP A 336 -5.09 -1.63 -13.35
C ASP A 336 -5.96 -0.96 -12.29
N PHE A 337 -5.54 -1.00 -11.01
CA PHE A 337 -6.31 -0.55 -9.86
C PHE A 337 -5.67 0.57 -9.05
N VAL A 338 -4.38 0.85 -9.27
CA VAL A 338 -3.62 1.82 -8.48
C VAL A 338 -2.90 2.84 -9.37
N TYR A 339 -2.70 4.04 -8.85
CA TYR A 339 -1.83 5.05 -9.43
C TYR A 339 -0.40 4.83 -8.97
N PHE A 340 0.53 4.64 -9.90
CA PHE A 340 1.88 4.18 -9.58
C PHE A 340 2.66 5.11 -8.63
N PRO A 341 2.63 6.45 -8.74
CA PRO A 341 3.28 7.34 -7.78
C PRO A 341 2.76 7.19 -6.34
N ASP A 342 1.45 7.00 -6.14
CA ASP A 342 0.86 6.76 -4.82
C ASP A 342 1.35 5.44 -4.20
N LEU A 343 1.52 4.41 -5.03
CA LEU A 343 2.10 3.14 -4.58
C LEU A 343 3.57 3.31 -4.21
N CYS A 344 4.34 4.12 -4.96
CA CYS A 344 5.72 4.47 -4.64
C CYS A 344 5.81 5.23 -3.31
N LEU A 345 4.91 6.21 -3.08
CA LEU A 345 4.78 6.90 -1.80
C LEU A 345 4.64 5.92 -0.64
N LEU A 346 3.68 5.01 -0.72
CA LEU A 346 3.44 4.03 0.34
C LEU A 346 4.64 3.12 0.58
N GLN A 347 5.35 2.69 -0.47
CA GLN A 347 6.55 1.88 -0.28
C GLN A 347 7.71 2.67 0.32
N LEU A 348 7.86 3.95 0.00
CA LEU A 348 8.86 4.83 0.62
C LEU A 348 8.55 5.05 2.12
N ILE A 349 7.32 5.41 2.48
CA ILE A 349 6.98 5.58 3.89
C ILE A 349 7.04 4.26 4.66
N ARG A 350 6.70 3.13 4.04
CA ARG A 350 6.79 1.81 4.67
C ARG A 350 8.21 1.45 5.11
N VAL A 351 9.22 1.78 4.31
CA VAL A 351 10.62 1.47 4.63
C VAL A 351 11.27 2.54 5.50
N THR A 352 10.83 3.80 5.44
CA THR A 352 11.43 4.92 6.18
C THR A 352 10.71 5.27 7.47
N ASN A 353 9.39 5.08 7.51
CA ASN A 353 8.51 5.38 8.65
C ASN A 353 7.31 4.41 8.70
N PRO A 354 7.50 3.15 9.14
CA PRO A 354 6.44 2.15 9.20
C PRO A 354 5.21 2.60 10.01
N ALA A 355 5.43 3.41 11.05
CA ALA A 355 4.34 3.91 11.88
C ALA A 355 3.40 4.85 11.09
N LEU A 356 3.93 5.65 10.16
CA LEU A 356 3.13 6.49 9.26
C LEU A 356 2.37 5.63 8.23
N TYR A 357 2.99 4.56 7.75
CA TYR A 357 2.33 3.60 6.86
C TYR A 357 1.10 2.97 7.52
N ASP A 358 1.27 2.43 8.74
CA ASP A 358 0.19 1.80 9.51
C ASP A 358 -0.90 2.83 9.89
N TRP A 359 -0.50 4.04 10.27
CA TRP A 359 -1.42 5.14 10.53
C TRP A 359 -2.24 5.49 9.28
N THR A 360 -1.61 5.55 8.10
CA THR A 360 -2.29 5.86 6.83
C THR A 360 -3.36 4.84 6.49
N GLU A 361 -3.07 3.54 6.64
CA GLU A 361 -4.04 2.48 6.41
C GLU A 361 -5.24 2.60 7.35
N HIS A 362 -4.97 2.80 8.64
CA HIS A 362 -6.03 2.97 9.65
C HIS A 362 -6.88 4.22 9.40
N TYR A 363 -6.23 5.35 9.12
CA TYR A 363 -6.92 6.61 8.78
C TYR A 363 -7.85 6.46 7.57
N LEU A 364 -7.38 5.86 6.47
CA LEU A 364 -8.20 5.66 5.27
C LEU A 364 -9.34 4.68 5.51
N THR A 365 -9.16 3.69 6.40
CA THR A 365 -10.22 2.78 6.82
C THR A 365 -11.34 3.54 7.51
N GLU A 366 -11.03 4.32 8.55
CA GLU A 366 -12.02 5.08 9.32
C GLU A 366 -12.66 6.18 8.46
N ARG A 367 -11.86 6.87 7.64
CA ARG A 367 -12.39 7.84 6.70
C ARG A 367 -13.43 7.22 5.75
N SER A 368 -13.17 6.03 5.25
CA SER A 368 -14.10 5.31 4.36
C SER A 368 -15.43 5.01 5.07
N VAL A 369 -15.41 4.71 6.37
CA VAL A 369 -16.62 4.49 7.18
C VAL A 369 -17.44 5.77 7.31
N ILE A 370 -16.80 6.90 7.59
CA ILE A 370 -17.45 8.21 7.73
C ILE A 370 -18.08 8.65 6.41
N GLU A 371 -17.30 8.65 5.32
CA GLU A 371 -17.76 9.14 4.03
C GLU A 371 -18.86 8.27 3.39
N ASN A 372 -18.96 7.00 3.78
CA ASN A 372 -20.05 6.12 3.38
C ASN A 372 -21.28 6.19 4.35
N GLY A 373 -21.26 7.08 5.33
CA GLY A 373 -22.37 7.25 6.29
C GLY A 373 -22.59 6.06 7.22
N GLN A 374 -21.58 5.23 7.45
CA GLN A 374 -21.67 3.99 8.23
C GLN A 374 -21.30 4.15 9.69
N GLY A 375 -20.70 5.27 10.05
CA GLY A 375 -20.30 5.60 11.41
C GLY A 375 -19.85 7.04 11.53
N MET A 376 -19.67 7.48 12.76
CA MET A 376 -19.10 8.77 13.11
C MET A 376 -18.00 8.54 14.15
N LEU A 377 -16.91 9.27 14.03
CA LEU A 377 -15.88 9.29 15.06
C LEU A 377 -16.24 10.35 16.11
N SER A 378 -16.06 10.00 17.36
CA SER A 378 -16.10 10.95 18.47
C SER A 378 -14.92 11.93 18.40
N ASP A 379 -15.04 13.08 19.06
CA ASP A 379 -13.94 14.04 19.12
C ASP A 379 -12.70 13.47 19.81
N GLY A 380 -12.86 12.51 20.72
CA GLY A 380 -11.76 11.79 21.36
C GLY A 380 -10.99 10.93 20.37
N GLU A 381 -11.68 10.15 19.52
CA GLU A 381 -11.06 9.31 18.50
C GLU A 381 -10.34 10.17 17.44
N LYS A 382 -10.95 11.28 17.02
CA LYS A 382 -10.28 12.24 16.10
C LYS A 382 -9.02 12.83 16.71
N ALA A 383 -9.04 13.16 18.00
CA ALA A 383 -7.86 13.66 18.72
C ALA A 383 -6.75 12.62 18.78
N GLU A 384 -7.09 11.33 18.98
CA GLU A 384 -6.13 10.23 18.98
C GLU A 384 -5.45 10.04 17.61
N PHE A 385 -6.22 10.09 16.52
CA PHE A 385 -5.67 10.11 15.16
C PHE A 385 -4.74 11.28 14.92
N ARG A 386 -5.11 12.48 15.39
CA ARG A 386 -4.30 13.69 15.27
C ARG A 386 -2.97 13.57 16.02
N GLU A 387 -2.99 13.11 17.26
CA GLU A 387 -1.77 12.88 18.05
C GLU A 387 -0.91 11.77 17.42
N GLY A 388 -1.54 10.73 16.89
CA GLY A 388 -0.87 9.67 16.15
C GLY A 388 -0.10 10.22 14.96
N LEU A 389 -0.73 11.05 14.12
CA LEU A 389 -0.08 11.66 12.96
C LEU A 389 1.08 12.57 13.38
N ILE A 390 0.87 13.42 14.40
CA ILE A 390 1.93 14.31 14.92
C ILE A 390 3.16 13.50 15.36
N ARG A 391 2.94 12.37 16.06
CA ARG A 391 4.05 11.48 16.45
C ARG A 391 4.77 10.88 15.25
N CYS A 392 4.03 10.40 14.27
CA CYS A 392 4.60 9.83 13.04
C CYS A 392 5.41 10.88 12.26
N MET A 393 4.89 12.09 12.11
CA MET A 393 5.57 13.16 11.38
C MET A 393 6.87 13.60 12.05
N LYS A 394 6.92 13.66 13.38
CA LYS A 394 8.16 13.95 14.14
C LYS A 394 9.25 12.90 13.97
N MET A 395 8.93 11.71 13.53
CA MET A 395 9.90 10.66 13.22
C MET A 395 10.52 10.82 11.82
N LEU A 396 9.93 11.60 10.93
CA LEU A 396 10.49 11.91 9.61
C LEU A 396 11.69 12.86 9.76
N LYS A 397 12.85 12.45 9.25
CA LYS A 397 14.12 13.17 9.41
C LYS A 397 14.36 14.23 8.37
N ALA A 398 13.48 14.39 7.38
CA ALA A 398 13.65 15.30 6.27
C ALA A 398 12.65 16.45 6.36
N SER A 399 13.13 17.68 6.35
CA SER A 399 12.37 18.92 6.59
C SER A 399 11.18 19.14 5.63
N ASN A 400 11.17 18.54 4.45
CA ASN A 400 10.06 18.66 3.51
C ASN A 400 9.00 17.58 3.69
N ALA A 401 9.37 16.43 4.27
CA ALA A 401 8.46 15.30 4.48
C ALA A 401 7.68 15.39 5.81
N ASP A 402 8.06 16.29 6.71
CA ASP A 402 7.38 16.53 7.99
C ASP A 402 6.25 17.55 7.90
N SER A 403 5.93 18.03 6.70
CA SER A 403 4.84 18.97 6.46
C SER A 403 3.50 18.27 6.28
N PHE A 404 2.51 18.63 7.09
CA PHE A 404 1.13 18.17 6.92
C PHE A 404 0.53 18.59 5.57
N LEU A 405 0.91 19.78 5.06
CA LEU A 405 0.45 20.26 3.75
C LEU A 405 0.91 19.34 2.63
N THR A 406 2.16 18.90 2.67
CA THR A 406 2.70 17.97 1.67
C THR A 406 2.03 16.59 1.76
N LEU A 407 1.67 16.15 2.97
CA LEU A 407 0.93 14.90 3.15
C LEU A 407 -0.51 15.00 2.65
N ALA A 408 -1.14 16.18 2.81
CA ALA A 408 -2.50 16.46 2.34
C ALA A 408 -2.66 16.36 0.82
N ASP A 409 -1.59 16.55 0.05
CA ASP A 409 -1.60 16.36 -1.41
C ASP A 409 -1.88 14.90 -1.82
N TRP A 410 -1.60 13.96 -0.93
CA TRP A 410 -1.70 12.51 -1.18
C TRP A 410 -2.80 11.82 -0.37
N ILE A 411 -2.99 12.26 0.88
CA ILE A 411 -3.95 11.67 1.82
C ILE A 411 -5.08 12.68 2.06
N PRO A 412 -6.34 12.33 1.72
CA PRO A 412 -7.44 13.28 1.72
C PRO A 412 -7.89 13.67 3.12
N GLY A 413 -8.44 14.88 3.27
CA GLY A 413 -9.06 15.35 4.49
C GLY A 413 -8.11 15.72 5.61
N ILE A 414 -6.84 15.89 5.28
CA ILE A 414 -5.84 16.50 6.15
C ILE A 414 -5.75 17.98 5.80
N SER A 415 -5.81 18.87 6.80
CA SER A 415 -5.63 20.29 6.63
C SER A 415 -4.83 20.88 7.80
N GLY A 416 -4.28 22.09 7.59
CA GLY A 416 -3.44 22.76 8.59
C GLY A 416 -1.94 22.65 8.30
N HIS A 417 -1.18 23.59 8.84
CA HIS A 417 0.25 23.76 8.54
C HIS A 417 1.18 23.44 9.72
N ASN A 418 0.62 23.21 10.90
CA ASN A 418 1.38 22.85 12.10
C ASN A 418 0.52 22.05 13.07
N ASP A 419 1.12 21.56 14.16
CA ASP A 419 0.47 20.73 15.18
C ASP A 419 -0.80 21.40 15.76
N GLU A 420 -0.84 22.73 15.89
CA GLU A 420 -1.95 23.45 16.51
C GLU A 420 -3.18 23.52 15.60
N TYR A 421 -2.97 23.75 14.29
CA TYR A 421 -4.02 23.94 13.30
C TYR A 421 -4.32 22.66 12.49
N LEU A 422 -3.69 21.54 12.83
CA LEU A 422 -3.95 20.26 12.16
C LEU A 422 -5.40 19.83 12.38
N SER A 423 -6.13 19.66 11.30
CA SER A 423 -7.46 19.05 11.26
C SER A 423 -7.46 17.81 10.37
N LEU A 424 -8.24 16.82 10.76
CA LEU A 424 -8.37 15.53 10.07
C LEU A 424 -9.83 15.26 9.72
N PHE A 425 -10.05 14.39 8.77
CA PHE A 425 -11.37 13.99 8.29
C PHE A 425 -12.19 15.13 7.66
N GLU A 426 -11.51 16.16 7.15
CA GLU A 426 -12.16 17.27 6.46
C GLU A 426 -12.89 16.77 5.19
N PRO A 427 -14.09 17.30 4.91
CA PRO A 427 -14.80 16.99 3.68
C PRO A 427 -14.00 17.39 2.44
N VAL A 428 -14.02 16.55 1.41
CA VAL A 428 -13.44 16.88 0.10
C VAL A 428 -14.55 17.16 -0.91
N SER A 429 -14.27 18.02 -1.90
CA SER A 429 -15.24 18.37 -2.94
C SER A 429 -15.59 17.16 -3.82
N GLU A 430 -16.75 17.18 -4.47
CA GLU A 430 -17.13 16.15 -5.43
C GLU A 430 -16.16 16.07 -6.61
N ASP A 431 -15.70 17.21 -7.12
CA ASP A 431 -14.71 17.25 -8.20
C ASP A 431 -13.40 16.57 -7.80
N TYR A 432 -12.94 16.79 -6.58
CA TYR A 432 -11.77 16.10 -6.04
C TYR A 432 -11.99 14.58 -6.02
N ARG A 433 -13.14 14.11 -5.49
CA ARG A 433 -13.47 12.67 -5.45
C ARG A 433 -13.48 12.06 -6.84
N HIS A 434 -14.09 12.74 -7.82
CA HIS A 434 -14.18 12.26 -9.20
C HIS A 434 -12.82 12.15 -9.87
N ILE A 435 -11.99 13.21 -9.81
CA ILE A 435 -10.64 13.21 -10.39
C ILE A 435 -9.80 12.10 -9.77
N HIS A 436 -9.82 11.98 -8.45
CA HIS A 436 -8.99 11.01 -7.75
C HIS A 436 -9.48 9.56 -7.95
N THR A 437 -10.78 9.36 -8.13
CA THR A 437 -11.32 8.03 -8.48
C THR A 437 -10.99 7.65 -9.91
N SER A 438 -11.12 8.57 -10.87
CA SER A 438 -10.75 8.34 -12.26
C SER A 438 -9.27 7.99 -12.42
N ASN A 439 -8.41 8.65 -11.67
CA ASN A 439 -6.97 8.43 -11.65
C ASN A 439 -6.53 7.29 -10.71
N LYS A 440 -7.45 6.56 -10.11
CA LYS A 440 -7.18 5.41 -9.23
C LYS A 440 -6.28 5.76 -8.03
N ARG A 441 -6.37 7.01 -7.51
CA ARG A 441 -5.51 7.54 -6.46
C ARG A 441 -5.73 6.84 -5.11
N LEU A 442 -4.72 6.87 -4.26
CA LEU A 442 -4.79 6.40 -2.88
C LEU A 442 -5.93 7.07 -2.07
N SER A 443 -6.21 8.32 -2.38
CA SER A 443 -7.28 9.12 -1.79
C SER A 443 -8.70 8.70 -2.21
N SER A 444 -8.84 7.84 -3.23
CA SER A 444 -10.15 7.39 -3.72
C SER A 444 -10.77 6.36 -2.79
N LEU A 445 -12.02 6.56 -2.40
CA LEU A 445 -12.80 5.63 -1.56
C LEU A 445 -12.93 4.23 -2.17
N THR A 446 -12.84 4.13 -3.50
CA THR A 446 -12.97 2.86 -4.22
C THR A 446 -11.63 2.17 -4.47
N HIS A 447 -10.49 2.90 -4.43
CA HIS A 447 -9.19 2.36 -4.81
C HIS A 447 -8.21 2.19 -3.65
N TRP A 448 -8.34 2.93 -2.55
CA TRP A 448 -7.36 2.92 -1.46
C TRP A 448 -7.03 1.52 -0.93
N ARG A 449 -8.02 0.61 -0.86
CA ARG A 449 -7.82 -0.76 -0.34
C ARG A 449 -6.86 -1.59 -1.18
N TYR A 450 -6.80 -1.34 -2.50
CA TYR A 450 -5.88 -2.05 -3.37
C TYR A 450 -4.42 -1.81 -3.00
N TYR A 451 -4.11 -0.65 -2.46
CA TYR A 451 -2.75 -0.27 -2.10
C TYR A 451 -2.19 -1.05 -0.91
N PHE A 452 -3.05 -1.59 -0.04
CA PHE A 452 -2.68 -2.36 1.16
C PHE A 452 -2.92 -3.86 1.00
N ALA A 453 -3.53 -4.30 -0.10
CA ALA A 453 -3.84 -5.69 -0.39
C ALA A 453 -2.77 -6.34 -1.30
N PHE A 454 -2.57 -7.66 -1.17
CA PHE A 454 -1.72 -8.45 -2.07
C PHE A 454 -2.40 -8.81 -3.39
N SER A 455 -3.71 -8.68 -3.46
CA SER A 455 -4.53 -9.00 -4.63
C SER A 455 -5.73 -8.08 -4.66
N SER A 456 -6.43 -8.10 -5.80
CA SER A 456 -7.74 -7.48 -5.89
C SER A 456 -8.61 -7.92 -4.72
N PRO A 457 -9.13 -7.01 -3.87
CA PRO A 457 -10.04 -7.38 -2.80
C PRO A 457 -11.22 -8.17 -3.38
N GLN A 458 -11.61 -9.27 -2.74
CA GLN A 458 -12.69 -10.15 -3.23
C GLN A 458 -14.02 -9.41 -3.45
N ASN A 459 -14.15 -8.26 -2.83
CA ASN A 459 -15.34 -7.43 -2.84
C ASN A 459 -15.20 -6.19 -3.73
N VAL A 460 -14.41 -6.23 -4.79
CA VAL A 460 -14.32 -5.13 -5.76
C VAL A 460 -14.62 -5.69 -7.14
N LEU A 461 -15.47 -4.98 -7.88
CA LEU A 461 -15.82 -5.36 -9.25
C LEU A 461 -14.61 -5.16 -10.16
N PRO A 462 -14.15 -6.20 -10.87
CA PRO A 462 -12.99 -6.11 -11.75
C PRO A 462 -13.31 -5.27 -13.00
N PRO A 463 -12.31 -4.72 -13.69
CA PRO A 463 -12.51 -3.98 -14.94
C PRO A 463 -13.27 -4.76 -16.00
N GLU A 464 -13.10 -6.09 -16.04
CA GLU A 464 -13.80 -6.99 -16.96
C GLU A 464 -15.32 -6.94 -16.77
N PHE A 465 -15.79 -6.74 -15.53
CA PHE A 465 -17.21 -6.56 -15.25
C PHE A 465 -17.76 -5.32 -15.98
N PHE A 466 -17.06 -4.20 -15.92
CA PHE A 466 -17.48 -2.97 -16.60
C PHE A 466 -17.43 -3.12 -18.12
N ASN A 467 -16.42 -3.81 -18.66
CA ASN A 467 -16.37 -4.11 -20.09
C ASN A 467 -17.55 -4.97 -20.55
N GLN A 468 -17.94 -5.97 -19.74
CA GLN A 468 -19.13 -6.79 -20.02
C GLN A 468 -20.41 -5.95 -19.92
N LEU A 469 -20.52 -5.09 -18.89
CA LEU A 469 -21.67 -4.21 -18.70
C LEU A 469 -21.91 -3.31 -19.92
N PHE A 470 -20.87 -2.63 -20.40
CA PHE A 470 -20.96 -1.78 -21.59
C PHE A 470 -21.19 -2.59 -22.86
N THR A 471 -20.61 -3.78 -23.00
CA THR A 471 -20.90 -4.68 -24.12
C THR A 471 -22.37 -5.12 -24.14
N LEU A 472 -22.98 -5.38 -22.99
CA LEU A 472 -24.42 -5.66 -22.89
C LEU A 472 -25.25 -4.42 -23.26
N ALA A 473 -24.83 -3.25 -22.78
CA ALA A 473 -25.53 -1.99 -23.02
C ALA A 473 -25.55 -1.63 -24.52
N ALA A 474 -24.48 -1.90 -25.27
CA ALA A 474 -24.39 -1.60 -26.69
C ALA A 474 -25.36 -2.37 -27.59
N VAL A 475 -25.94 -3.46 -27.12
CA VAL A 475 -26.76 -4.38 -27.93
C VAL A 475 -28.21 -4.31 -27.50
N PRO A 476 -29.13 -3.76 -28.33
CA PRO A 476 -30.54 -3.59 -27.97
C PRO A 476 -31.24 -4.88 -27.52
N GLU A 477 -30.92 -6.01 -28.13
CA GLU A 477 -31.51 -7.33 -27.79
C GLU A 477 -31.04 -7.86 -26.42
N LYS A 478 -29.99 -7.26 -25.84
CA LYS A 478 -29.44 -7.64 -24.54
C LYS A 478 -29.85 -6.68 -23.41
N GLN A 479 -30.69 -5.71 -23.66
CA GLN A 479 -31.15 -4.75 -22.65
C GLN A 479 -31.86 -5.43 -21.46
N GLN A 480 -32.61 -6.52 -21.71
CA GLN A 480 -33.17 -7.31 -20.63
C GLN A 480 -32.10 -7.94 -19.74
N GLN A 481 -31.04 -8.51 -20.35
CA GLN A 481 -29.93 -9.10 -19.59
C GLN A 481 -29.17 -8.04 -18.79
N LEU A 482 -28.96 -6.85 -19.36
CA LEU A 482 -28.38 -5.70 -18.67
C LEU A 482 -29.20 -5.32 -17.44
N SER A 483 -30.55 -5.22 -17.60
CA SER A 483 -31.43 -4.84 -16.49
C SER A 483 -31.46 -5.90 -15.39
N GLU A 484 -31.51 -7.18 -15.72
CA GLU A 484 -31.45 -8.28 -14.75
C GLU A 484 -30.11 -8.24 -13.98
N GLU A 485 -28.97 -8.06 -14.66
CA GLU A 485 -27.65 -7.95 -14.02
C GLU A 485 -27.60 -6.77 -13.04
N LEU A 486 -27.99 -5.57 -13.46
CA LEU A 486 -27.92 -4.37 -12.63
C LEU A 486 -28.91 -4.41 -11.46
N LEU A 487 -30.17 -4.82 -11.71
CA LEU A 487 -31.19 -4.88 -10.68
C LEU A 487 -30.89 -5.97 -9.63
N SER A 488 -30.25 -7.07 -10.01
CA SER A 488 -29.79 -8.10 -9.07
C SER A 488 -28.81 -7.55 -8.03
N LYS A 489 -27.99 -6.57 -8.41
CA LYS A 489 -26.98 -5.95 -7.54
C LYS A 489 -27.57 -5.09 -6.42
N ILE A 490 -28.83 -4.70 -6.51
CA ILE A 490 -29.55 -3.98 -5.44
C ILE A 490 -29.84 -4.89 -4.24
N SER A 491 -30.08 -6.18 -4.49
CA SER A 491 -30.39 -7.16 -3.44
C SER A 491 -29.14 -7.67 -2.71
N SER A 492 -27.97 -7.56 -3.32
CA SER A 492 -26.71 -8.04 -2.76
C SER A 492 -26.05 -6.97 -1.90
N VAL A 493 -25.66 -7.35 -0.69
CA VAL A 493 -24.91 -6.45 0.21
C VAL A 493 -23.50 -6.32 -0.35
N GLY A 494 -23.05 -5.07 -0.55
CA GLY A 494 -21.67 -4.76 -0.95
C GLY A 494 -20.67 -4.90 0.22
N ILE A 495 -19.49 -4.35 0.04
CA ILE A 495 -18.39 -4.37 1.02
C ILE A 495 -18.75 -3.62 2.30
N LEU A 496 -19.54 -2.58 2.14
CA LEU A 496 -20.03 -1.69 3.19
C LEU A 496 -21.55 -1.79 3.24
N SER A 497 -22.25 -0.95 4.00
CA SER A 497 -23.70 -0.95 4.08
C SER A 497 -24.40 -0.66 2.76
N GLY A 498 -23.70 -0.10 1.77
CA GLY A 498 -24.18 0.12 0.41
C GLY A 498 -24.35 -1.17 -0.38
N THR A 499 -25.13 -1.11 -1.44
CA THR A 499 -25.32 -2.23 -2.38
C THR A 499 -24.24 -2.28 -3.45
N TRP A 500 -24.11 -3.42 -4.12
CA TRP A 500 -23.25 -3.51 -5.31
C TRP A 500 -23.69 -2.55 -6.42
N PHE A 501 -24.97 -2.22 -6.50
CA PHE A 501 -25.48 -1.24 -7.47
C PHE A 501 -24.89 0.15 -7.22
N GLU A 502 -24.90 0.63 -5.96
CA GLU A 502 -24.27 1.91 -5.60
C GLU A 502 -22.76 1.91 -5.88
N HIS A 503 -22.12 0.78 -5.63
CA HIS A 503 -20.71 0.62 -5.95
C HIS A 503 -20.44 0.70 -7.47
N ILE A 504 -21.31 0.09 -8.30
CA ILE A 504 -21.22 0.22 -9.76
C ILE A 504 -21.37 1.69 -10.17
N LEU A 505 -22.36 2.42 -9.64
CA LEU A 505 -22.56 3.82 -9.96
C LEU A 505 -21.34 4.70 -9.61
N SER A 506 -20.76 4.49 -8.45
CA SER A 506 -19.55 5.22 -8.03
C SER A 506 -18.33 5.00 -8.94
N ARG A 507 -18.31 3.88 -9.66
CA ARG A 507 -17.24 3.53 -10.62
C ARG A 507 -17.48 4.01 -12.04
N LEU A 508 -18.73 4.40 -12.39
CA LEU A 508 -19.07 5.00 -13.68
C LEU A 508 -18.62 6.48 -13.76
N THR A 509 -17.33 6.67 -13.67
CA THR A 509 -16.67 7.99 -13.66
C THR A 509 -16.50 8.54 -15.08
N PRO A 510 -16.30 9.86 -15.25
CA PRO A 510 -15.99 10.44 -16.57
C PRO A 510 -14.79 9.79 -17.25
N GLY A 511 -13.76 9.36 -16.50
CA GLY A 511 -12.60 8.65 -17.05
C GLY A 511 -12.96 7.33 -17.70
N LEU A 512 -13.76 6.50 -17.01
CA LEU A 512 -14.22 5.22 -17.54
C LEU A 512 -15.18 5.40 -18.74
N ILE A 513 -16.04 6.43 -18.68
CA ILE A 513 -17.04 6.73 -19.74
C ILE A 513 -16.36 7.24 -21.02
N ARG A 514 -15.30 8.03 -20.95
CA ARG A 514 -14.56 8.55 -22.13
C ARG A 514 -13.99 7.46 -23.04
N GLU A 515 -13.74 6.29 -22.50
CA GLU A 515 -13.23 5.15 -23.26
C GLU A 515 -14.33 4.38 -24.01
N ARG A 516 -15.61 4.79 -23.87
CA ARG A 516 -16.78 4.07 -24.36
C ARG A 516 -17.33 4.71 -25.63
N ASN A 517 -17.89 3.87 -26.50
CA ASN A 517 -18.54 4.36 -27.71
C ASN A 517 -19.96 4.84 -27.43
N PHE A 518 -20.56 5.47 -28.42
CA PHE A 518 -21.91 6.05 -28.33
C PHE A 518 -22.98 5.02 -27.95
N GLU A 519 -22.97 3.83 -28.57
CA GLU A 519 -23.99 2.77 -28.35
C GLU A 519 -23.93 2.21 -26.92
N GLU A 520 -22.71 2.02 -26.42
CA GLU A 520 -22.48 1.59 -25.05
C GLU A 520 -23.08 2.57 -24.04
N CYS A 521 -22.84 3.86 -24.25
CA CYS A 521 -23.42 4.92 -23.39
C CYS A 521 -24.92 5.03 -23.53
N ALA A 522 -25.44 5.01 -24.77
CA ALA A 522 -26.85 5.11 -25.05
C ALA A 522 -27.69 4.01 -24.42
N GLY A 523 -27.20 2.75 -24.49
CA GLY A 523 -27.89 1.64 -23.87
C GLY A 523 -27.90 1.70 -22.33
N LEU A 524 -26.84 2.24 -21.71
CA LEU A 524 -26.81 2.43 -20.26
C LEU A 524 -27.72 3.61 -19.85
N VAL A 525 -27.80 4.70 -20.63
CA VAL A 525 -28.79 5.78 -20.43
C VAL A 525 -30.20 5.24 -20.54
N GLN A 526 -30.48 4.41 -21.55
CA GLN A 526 -31.78 3.76 -21.71
C GLN A 526 -32.17 2.97 -20.45
N PHE A 527 -31.25 2.18 -19.89
CA PHE A 527 -31.51 1.44 -18.64
C PHE A 527 -32.00 2.38 -17.53
N PHE A 528 -31.37 3.53 -17.34
CA PHE A 528 -31.80 4.46 -16.29
C PHE A 528 -33.19 5.05 -16.59
N PHE A 529 -33.49 5.41 -17.83
CA PHE A 529 -34.80 5.92 -18.21
C PHE A 529 -35.90 4.87 -18.10
N ASP A 530 -35.57 3.59 -18.19
CA ASP A 530 -36.54 2.52 -18.11
C ASP A 530 -36.72 1.92 -16.70
N HIS A 531 -35.65 1.87 -15.88
CA HIS A 531 -35.66 1.08 -14.65
C HIS A 531 -35.46 1.87 -13.35
N THR A 532 -35.17 3.19 -13.36
CA THR A 532 -34.86 3.93 -12.14
C THR A 532 -36.04 3.98 -11.15
N ASP A 533 -37.29 3.99 -11.59
CA ASP A 533 -38.46 3.89 -10.70
C ASP A 533 -38.53 2.54 -9.99
N GLU A 534 -38.15 1.46 -10.66
CA GLU A 534 -38.01 0.13 -10.06
C GLU A 534 -36.84 0.07 -9.07
N VAL A 535 -35.70 0.64 -9.43
CA VAL A 535 -34.54 0.82 -8.52
C VAL A 535 -35.02 1.51 -7.24
N SER A 536 -35.71 2.65 -7.35
CA SER A 536 -36.25 3.39 -6.21
C SER A 536 -37.15 2.54 -5.34
N THR A 537 -38.00 1.72 -5.95
CA THR A 537 -38.93 0.85 -5.21
C THR A 537 -38.19 -0.23 -4.43
N ARG A 538 -37.18 -0.87 -5.05
CA ARG A 538 -36.36 -1.92 -4.43
C ARG A 538 -35.53 -1.36 -3.26
N PHE A 539 -34.98 -0.16 -3.39
CA PHE A 539 -34.25 0.49 -2.30
C PHE A 539 -35.16 0.88 -1.13
N ARG A 540 -36.35 1.40 -1.38
CA ARG A 540 -37.34 1.79 -0.32
C ARG A 540 -37.80 0.60 0.50
N THR A 541 -37.86 -0.60 -0.06
CA THR A 541 -38.17 -1.82 0.71
C THR A 541 -37.08 -2.19 1.71
N ARG A 542 -35.84 -1.74 1.49
CA ARG A 542 -34.71 -1.96 2.39
C ARG A 542 -34.49 -0.82 3.38
N ASN A 543 -34.71 0.41 2.95
CA ASN A 543 -34.53 1.61 3.76
C ASN A 543 -35.62 2.62 3.44
N THR A 544 -36.51 2.88 4.41
CA THR A 544 -37.62 3.86 4.27
C THR A 544 -37.10 5.31 4.07
N TRP A 545 -35.84 5.59 4.40
CA TRP A 545 -35.19 6.90 4.31
C TRP A 545 -34.38 7.09 3.02
N PHE A 546 -34.45 6.14 2.12
CA PHE A 546 -33.71 6.18 0.87
C PHE A 546 -34.06 7.41 0.03
N SER A 547 -33.04 8.22 -0.31
CA SER A 547 -33.13 9.30 -1.28
C SER A 547 -32.44 8.86 -2.58
N LEU A 548 -33.17 8.96 -3.69
CA LEU A 548 -32.64 8.61 -5.01
C LEU A 548 -31.50 9.55 -5.44
N ARG A 549 -31.47 10.78 -4.93
CA ARG A 549 -30.40 11.76 -5.19
C ARG A 549 -29.06 11.33 -4.60
N GLU A 550 -29.08 10.60 -3.48
CA GLU A 550 -27.87 10.10 -2.82
C GLU A 550 -27.22 8.93 -3.56
N THR A 551 -27.93 8.25 -4.46
CA THR A 551 -27.34 7.14 -5.25
C THR A 551 -26.36 7.57 -6.31
N GLY A 552 -26.37 8.83 -6.72
CA GLY A 552 -25.53 9.34 -7.81
C GLY A 552 -26.03 9.02 -9.23
N ILE A 553 -27.26 8.45 -9.40
CA ILE A 553 -27.82 8.12 -10.73
C ILE A 553 -27.85 9.34 -11.64
N ASN A 554 -28.39 10.48 -11.16
CA ASN A 554 -28.47 11.70 -11.97
C ASN A 554 -27.10 12.14 -12.49
N GLN A 555 -26.06 12.01 -11.65
CA GLN A 555 -24.71 12.38 -12.02
C GLN A 555 -24.13 11.45 -13.09
N VAL A 556 -24.31 10.14 -12.92
CA VAL A 556 -23.86 9.15 -13.93
C VAL A 556 -24.55 9.40 -15.27
N VAL A 557 -25.85 9.61 -15.27
CA VAL A 557 -26.62 9.91 -16.50
C VAL A 557 -26.12 11.19 -17.16
N ARG A 558 -25.83 12.23 -16.39
CA ARG A 558 -25.25 13.49 -16.91
C ARG A 558 -23.86 13.28 -17.54
N HIS A 559 -23.02 12.48 -16.95
CA HIS A 559 -21.70 12.14 -17.52
C HIS A 559 -21.84 11.37 -18.84
N LEU A 560 -22.76 10.39 -18.89
CA LEU A 560 -23.03 9.62 -20.10
C LEU A 560 -23.57 10.52 -21.23
N LEU A 561 -24.59 11.34 -20.93
CA LEU A 561 -25.18 12.26 -21.89
C LEU A 561 -24.17 13.30 -22.39
N LYS A 562 -23.33 13.83 -21.50
CA LYS A 562 -22.28 14.78 -21.89
C LYS A 562 -21.26 14.14 -22.84
N HIS A 563 -20.83 12.93 -22.55
CA HIS A 563 -19.92 12.19 -23.42
C HIS A 563 -20.57 11.87 -24.79
N MET A 564 -21.85 11.46 -24.79
CA MET A 564 -22.60 11.22 -26.02
C MET A 564 -22.75 12.50 -26.86
N GLN A 565 -22.98 13.67 -26.23
CA GLN A 565 -22.99 14.97 -26.92
C GLN A 565 -21.64 15.27 -27.57
N ASP A 566 -20.53 15.01 -26.89
CA ASP A 566 -19.19 15.24 -27.40
C ASP A 566 -18.88 14.35 -28.62
N ILE A 567 -19.54 13.18 -28.75
CA ILE A 567 -19.44 12.28 -29.90
C ILE A 567 -20.40 12.70 -31.03
N ASP A 568 -21.69 12.86 -30.74
CA ASP A 568 -22.76 13.18 -31.68
C ASP A 568 -23.93 13.88 -30.98
N GLU A 569 -23.93 15.21 -30.95
CA GLU A 569 -24.93 16.01 -30.26
C GLU A 569 -26.35 15.80 -30.85
N ALA A 570 -26.50 15.80 -32.17
CA ALA A 570 -27.81 15.70 -32.80
C ALA A 570 -28.49 14.36 -32.52
N ARG A 571 -27.71 13.29 -32.57
CA ARG A 571 -28.18 11.95 -32.24
C ARG A 571 -28.53 11.80 -30.75
N THR A 572 -27.72 12.41 -29.89
CA THR A 572 -27.97 12.42 -28.43
C THR A 572 -29.31 13.07 -28.11
N ILE A 573 -29.59 14.23 -28.69
CA ILE A 573 -30.86 14.94 -28.50
C ILE A 573 -32.03 14.09 -29.00
N THR A 574 -31.93 13.48 -30.17
CA THR A 574 -32.98 12.61 -30.72
C THR A 574 -33.30 11.42 -29.83
N LEU A 575 -32.25 10.76 -29.31
CA LEU A 575 -32.44 9.64 -28.35
C LEU A 575 -33.02 10.10 -27.02
N LEU A 576 -32.57 11.25 -26.52
CA LEU A 576 -33.09 11.79 -25.25
C LEU A 576 -34.57 12.16 -25.36
N GLU A 577 -34.99 12.75 -26.49
CA GLU A 577 -36.43 12.98 -26.76
C GLU A 577 -37.24 11.69 -26.73
N MET A 578 -36.72 10.61 -27.30
CA MET A 578 -37.31 9.30 -27.27
C MET A 578 -37.38 8.75 -25.83
N PHE A 579 -36.31 8.82 -25.07
CA PHE A 579 -36.25 8.33 -23.70
C PHE A 579 -37.21 9.11 -22.78
N VAL A 580 -37.25 10.42 -22.89
CA VAL A 580 -38.18 11.27 -22.14
C VAL A 580 -39.65 10.92 -22.45
N THR A 581 -40.01 10.64 -23.70
CA THR A 581 -41.39 10.35 -24.12
C THR A 581 -41.81 8.91 -23.89
N ARG A 582 -40.88 7.93 -23.93
CA ARG A 582 -41.20 6.50 -23.91
C ARG A 582 -40.66 5.74 -22.72
N GLY A 583 -39.65 6.25 -22.00
CA GLY A 583 -39.01 5.56 -20.87
C GLY A 583 -40.01 5.15 -19.79
N THR A 584 -39.81 4.00 -19.19
CA THR A 584 -40.78 3.41 -18.25
C THR A 584 -40.59 3.84 -16.79
N SER A 585 -39.73 4.84 -16.54
CA SER A 585 -39.51 5.46 -15.22
C SER A 585 -39.96 6.92 -15.14
N PRO A 586 -41.27 7.22 -15.38
CA PRO A 586 -41.75 8.59 -15.51
C PRO A 586 -41.55 9.46 -14.28
N PHE A 587 -41.49 8.89 -13.10
CA PHE A 587 -41.32 9.67 -11.86
C PHE A 587 -39.89 10.16 -11.68
N TRP A 588 -38.93 9.32 -12.00
CA TRP A 588 -37.52 9.74 -12.02
C TRP A 588 -37.28 10.70 -13.20
N ILE A 589 -37.87 10.43 -14.37
CA ILE A 589 -37.75 11.33 -15.53
C ILE A 589 -38.26 12.73 -15.16
N ALA A 590 -39.37 12.83 -14.39
CA ALA A 590 -39.89 14.11 -13.91
C ALA A 590 -38.88 14.86 -13.03
N ASP A 591 -38.23 14.16 -12.09
CA ASP A 591 -37.17 14.74 -11.25
C ASP A 591 -35.95 15.17 -12.09
N PHE A 592 -35.51 14.33 -13.01
CA PHE A 592 -34.36 14.63 -13.89
C PHE A 592 -34.66 15.84 -14.81
N MET A 593 -35.82 15.90 -15.40
CA MET A 593 -36.28 17.03 -16.23
C MET A 593 -36.38 18.31 -15.42
N ARG A 594 -36.88 18.25 -14.19
CA ARG A 594 -36.92 19.39 -13.29
C ARG A 594 -35.55 19.93 -12.92
N ASP A 595 -34.55 19.05 -12.72
CA ASP A 595 -33.16 19.44 -12.53
C ASP A 595 -32.60 20.20 -13.75
N LEU A 596 -32.92 19.76 -14.99
CA LEU A 596 -32.56 20.48 -16.22
C LEU A 596 -33.22 21.86 -16.32
N LEU A 597 -34.51 21.99 -15.92
CA LEU A 597 -35.20 23.28 -15.89
C LEU A 597 -34.58 24.24 -14.86
N TRP A 598 -34.17 23.75 -13.70
CA TRP A 598 -33.46 24.56 -12.70
C TRP A 598 -32.14 25.15 -13.21
N GLU A 599 -31.42 24.42 -14.04
CA GLU A 599 -30.18 24.95 -14.64
C GLU A 599 -30.41 26.25 -15.45
N HIS A 600 -31.58 26.43 -15.98
CA HIS A 600 -31.97 27.62 -16.77
C HIS A 600 -32.88 28.61 -16.04
N GLY A 601 -33.15 28.37 -14.75
CA GLY A 601 -34.13 29.18 -13.99
C GLY A 601 -35.56 29.06 -14.50
N LEU A 602 -35.89 27.97 -15.16
CA LEU A 602 -37.23 27.69 -15.71
C LEU A 602 -38.15 26.95 -14.70
N ALA A 603 -37.61 26.49 -13.59
CA ALA A 603 -38.39 25.91 -12.50
C ALA A 603 -38.28 26.80 -11.25
N GLN A 604 -39.32 26.80 -10.40
CA GLN A 604 -39.31 27.55 -9.14
C GLN A 604 -38.37 26.91 -8.16
N SER A 605 -37.22 27.57 -7.91
CA SER A 605 -36.20 27.16 -6.97
C SER A 605 -35.51 28.37 -6.35
N ALA A 606 -35.03 28.22 -5.12
CA ALA A 606 -34.10 29.17 -4.48
C ALA A 606 -32.66 28.99 -4.99
N VAL A 607 -32.37 27.97 -5.78
CA VAL A 607 -31.02 27.69 -6.31
C VAL A 607 -30.79 28.54 -7.56
N PRO A 608 -29.68 29.27 -7.65
CA PRO A 608 -29.36 30.05 -8.84
C PRO A 608 -29.12 29.14 -10.06
N PRO A 609 -29.35 29.63 -11.30
CA PRO A 609 -29.10 28.87 -12.51
C PRO A 609 -27.65 28.39 -12.63
N ALA A 610 -27.43 27.26 -13.27
CA ALA A 610 -26.10 26.69 -13.46
C ALA A 610 -25.24 27.56 -14.36
N SER A 611 -23.96 27.73 -14.02
CA SER A 611 -22.99 28.45 -14.84
C SER A 611 -22.67 27.71 -16.16
N LYS A 612 -22.85 26.40 -16.19
CA LYS A 612 -22.66 25.53 -17.37
C LYS A 612 -23.77 24.47 -17.40
N PRO A 613 -24.92 24.78 -18.02
CA PRO A 613 -26.01 23.83 -18.16
C PRO A 613 -25.63 22.65 -19.07
N LEU A 614 -26.23 21.48 -18.86
CA LEU A 614 -25.97 20.28 -19.65
C LEU A 614 -26.42 20.46 -21.12
N PHE A 615 -27.57 21.07 -21.36
CA PHE A 615 -28.14 21.36 -22.67
C PHE A 615 -28.39 22.86 -22.85
N SER A 616 -28.56 23.30 -24.08
CA SER A 616 -29.03 24.68 -24.35
C SER A 616 -30.45 24.87 -23.87
N ARG A 617 -30.84 26.12 -23.62
CA ARG A 617 -32.19 26.46 -23.19
C ARG A 617 -33.26 25.96 -24.15
N ASP A 618 -33.03 26.12 -25.43
CA ASP A 618 -34.00 25.70 -26.48
C ASP A 618 -34.22 24.19 -26.49
N ILE A 619 -33.17 23.41 -26.29
CA ILE A 619 -33.26 21.96 -26.18
C ILE A 619 -34.04 21.58 -24.90
N THR A 620 -33.73 22.22 -23.78
CA THR A 620 -34.40 21.95 -22.49
C THR A 620 -35.90 22.29 -22.57
N GLU A 621 -36.27 23.41 -23.19
CA GLU A 621 -37.68 23.79 -23.38
C GLU A 621 -38.42 22.80 -24.30
N ARG A 622 -37.79 22.34 -25.36
CA ARG A 622 -38.34 21.31 -26.26
C ARG A 622 -38.55 19.97 -25.57
N LEU A 623 -37.60 19.53 -24.74
CA LEU A 623 -37.75 18.31 -23.94
C LEU A 623 -38.86 18.46 -22.89
N ARG A 624 -38.98 19.63 -22.25
CA ARG A 624 -40.05 19.98 -21.32
C ARG A 624 -41.40 19.80 -21.98
N ASP A 625 -41.61 20.40 -23.16
CA ASP A 625 -42.92 20.39 -23.84
C ASP A 625 -43.35 18.96 -24.20
N LYS A 626 -42.39 18.14 -24.70
CA LYS A 626 -42.66 16.71 -25.00
C LYS A 626 -42.98 15.90 -23.75
N PHE A 627 -42.33 16.16 -22.62
CA PHE A 627 -42.65 15.44 -21.38
C PHE A 627 -43.93 15.94 -20.74
N ALA A 628 -44.26 17.23 -20.85
CA ALA A 628 -45.52 17.80 -20.41
C ALA A 628 -46.73 17.15 -21.13
N GLU A 629 -46.63 16.93 -22.46
CA GLU A 629 -47.66 16.20 -23.22
C GLU A 629 -47.85 14.79 -22.65
N ARG A 630 -46.78 14.11 -22.29
CA ARG A 630 -46.81 12.78 -21.69
C ARG A 630 -47.45 12.79 -20.27
N MET A 631 -47.09 13.77 -19.43
CA MET A 631 -47.63 13.91 -18.08
C MET A 631 -49.15 14.14 -18.08
N ASN A 632 -49.67 14.69 -19.15
CA ASN A 632 -51.12 14.95 -19.29
C ASN A 632 -51.90 13.71 -19.82
N GLN A 633 -51.25 12.57 -20.08
CA GLN A 633 -51.92 11.36 -20.53
C GLN A 633 -52.66 10.65 -19.37
N PRO A 634 -53.89 10.16 -19.60
CA PRO A 634 -54.72 9.56 -18.52
C PRO A 634 -54.11 8.32 -17.86
N ASP A 635 -53.36 7.50 -18.61
CA ASP A 635 -52.71 6.30 -18.13
C ASP A 635 -51.62 6.62 -17.10
N LEU A 636 -50.82 7.67 -17.33
CA LEU A 636 -49.82 8.11 -16.39
C LEU A 636 -50.42 8.76 -15.15
N GLN A 637 -51.50 9.54 -15.32
CA GLN A 637 -52.24 10.12 -14.21
C GLN A 637 -52.88 9.05 -13.28
N GLN A 638 -53.36 7.93 -13.85
CA GLN A 638 -53.86 6.81 -13.06
C GLN A 638 -52.74 6.15 -12.22
N GLN A 639 -51.51 6.08 -12.74
CA GLN A 639 -50.37 5.54 -11.99
C GLN A 639 -50.04 6.39 -10.76
N LEU A 640 -50.30 7.70 -10.75
CA LEU A 640 -50.10 8.55 -9.57
C LEU A 640 -50.94 8.09 -8.36
N LEU A 641 -52.14 7.60 -8.61
CA LEU A 641 -53.06 7.17 -7.54
C LEU A 641 -52.63 5.85 -6.87
N VAL A 642 -51.71 5.13 -7.45
CA VAL A 642 -51.21 3.85 -6.92
C VAL A 642 -49.85 4.02 -6.20
N ARG A 643 -49.12 5.08 -6.49
CA ARG A 643 -47.78 5.32 -5.95
C ARG A 643 -47.80 5.85 -4.52
N GLN A 644 -46.75 5.54 -3.72
CA GLN A 644 -46.70 5.91 -2.29
C GLN A 644 -46.46 7.40 -2.03
N SER A 645 -45.72 8.11 -2.85
CA SER A 645 -45.44 9.55 -2.70
C SER A 645 -45.39 10.22 -4.07
N ILE A 646 -46.19 11.26 -4.24
CA ILE A 646 -46.35 11.99 -5.52
C ILE A 646 -46.07 13.49 -5.42
N LEU A 647 -45.80 14.01 -4.24
CA LEU A 647 -45.64 15.46 -4.04
C LEU A 647 -44.57 16.06 -4.95
N GLY A 648 -43.36 15.43 -5.01
CA GLY A 648 -42.30 15.86 -5.92
C GLY A 648 -42.68 15.84 -7.38
N TYR A 649 -43.50 14.85 -7.79
CA TYR A 649 -44.00 14.75 -9.15
C TYR A 649 -45.01 15.87 -9.49
N LEU A 650 -45.91 16.25 -8.56
CA LEU A 650 -46.84 17.35 -8.78
C LEU A 650 -46.10 18.68 -8.95
N TYR A 651 -45.02 18.91 -8.18
CA TYR A 651 -44.17 20.07 -8.39
C TYR A 651 -43.47 20.05 -9.77
N ALA A 652 -42.94 18.90 -10.16
CA ALA A 652 -42.35 18.75 -11.50
C ALA A 652 -43.36 18.97 -12.60
N TRP A 653 -44.55 18.41 -12.45
CA TRP A 653 -45.66 18.58 -13.41
C TRP A 653 -46.10 20.04 -13.54
N ARG A 654 -46.21 20.75 -12.42
CA ARG A 654 -46.49 22.20 -12.41
C ARG A 654 -45.42 22.99 -13.17
N ASP A 655 -44.14 22.71 -12.88
CA ASP A 655 -43.02 23.43 -13.49
C ASP A 655 -42.87 23.12 -15.00
N MET A 656 -43.38 21.99 -15.48
CA MET A 656 -43.38 21.59 -16.89
C MET A 656 -44.63 22.01 -17.67
N SER A 657 -45.79 22.05 -17.02
CA SER A 657 -47.07 22.40 -17.65
C SER A 657 -47.57 23.76 -17.17
N SER A 658 -48.44 23.73 -16.19
CA SER A 658 -48.98 24.94 -15.53
C SER A 658 -49.57 24.59 -14.15
N ASP A 659 -49.66 25.60 -13.29
CA ASP A 659 -50.31 25.48 -11.99
C ASP A 659 -51.81 25.05 -12.13
N GLU A 660 -52.50 25.60 -13.13
CA GLU A 660 -53.92 25.29 -13.38
C GLU A 660 -54.13 23.85 -13.84
N THR A 661 -53.25 23.30 -14.66
CA THR A 661 -53.34 21.92 -15.12
C THR A 661 -53.28 20.95 -13.93
N VAL A 662 -52.33 21.17 -12.99
CA VAL A 662 -52.20 20.29 -11.82
C VAL A 662 -53.41 20.50 -10.85
N LYS A 663 -53.83 21.73 -10.62
CA LYS A 663 -55.01 22.02 -9.78
C LYS A 663 -56.27 21.40 -10.34
N GLN A 664 -56.49 21.42 -11.64
CA GLN A 664 -57.64 20.77 -12.26
C GLN A 664 -57.66 19.27 -11.99
N TRP A 665 -56.53 18.60 -12.19
CA TRP A 665 -56.40 17.16 -11.88
C TRP A 665 -56.64 16.90 -10.39
N VAL A 666 -56.09 17.71 -9.48
CA VAL A 666 -56.32 17.59 -8.04
C VAL A 666 -57.81 17.77 -7.69
N ARG A 667 -58.50 18.73 -8.32
CA ARG A 667 -59.98 18.92 -8.15
C ARG A 667 -60.76 17.69 -8.59
N GLU A 668 -60.39 17.12 -9.73
CA GLU A 668 -61.07 15.92 -10.27
C GLU A 668 -60.89 14.71 -9.33
N VAL A 669 -59.66 14.46 -8.86
CA VAL A 669 -59.34 13.36 -7.94
C VAL A 669 -59.97 13.59 -6.56
N ALA A 670 -59.98 14.81 -6.03
CA ALA A 670 -60.50 15.17 -4.71
C ALA A 670 -62.03 15.39 -4.71
N ALA A 671 -62.70 15.21 -5.85
CA ALA A 671 -64.15 15.41 -5.96
C ALA A 671 -64.96 14.48 -5.04
N THR A 672 -64.48 13.27 -4.77
CA THR A 672 -65.08 12.32 -3.82
C THR A 672 -64.30 12.28 -2.51
N ASP A 673 -64.96 11.92 -1.41
CA ASP A 673 -64.31 11.79 -0.10
C ASP A 673 -63.22 10.72 -0.09
N GLU A 674 -63.44 9.59 -0.75
CA GLU A 674 -62.46 8.54 -0.91
C GLU A 674 -61.27 9.01 -1.77
N GLY A 675 -61.52 9.73 -2.84
CA GLY A 675 -60.48 10.31 -3.71
C GLY A 675 -59.59 11.31 -2.95
N LEU A 676 -60.20 12.19 -2.15
CA LEU A 676 -59.50 13.16 -1.33
C LEU A 676 -58.62 12.47 -0.28
N VAL A 677 -59.14 11.48 0.45
CA VAL A 677 -58.36 10.71 1.44
C VAL A 677 -57.16 9.98 0.76
N ASN A 678 -57.40 9.29 -0.36
CA ASN A 678 -56.36 8.59 -1.10
C ASN A 678 -55.31 9.56 -1.63
N LEU A 679 -55.67 10.72 -2.15
CA LEU A 679 -54.74 11.74 -2.64
C LEU A 679 -53.85 12.26 -1.51
N LEU A 680 -54.42 12.64 -0.37
CA LEU A 680 -53.66 13.18 0.76
C LEU A 680 -52.71 12.17 1.39
N ILE A 681 -53.05 10.89 1.42
CA ILE A 681 -52.13 9.83 1.81
C ILE A 681 -50.92 9.78 0.88
N ARG A 682 -51.08 10.05 -0.43
CA ARG A 682 -50.02 10.10 -1.41
C ARG A 682 -49.19 11.38 -1.34
N LEU A 683 -49.71 12.45 -0.74
CA LEU A 683 -49.03 13.72 -0.53
C LEU A 683 -48.25 13.78 0.79
N GLN A 684 -48.33 12.73 1.61
CA GLN A 684 -47.53 12.64 2.84
C GLN A 684 -46.02 12.64 2.55
N THR A 685 -45.28 13.30 3.44
CA THR A 685 -43.82 13.26 3.47
C THR A 685 -43.33 12.49 4.70
N SER A 686 -42.27 11.74 4.53
CA SER A 686 -41.58 11.08 5.66
C SER A 686 -40.60 12.05 6.28
N VAL A 687 -40.63 12.17 7.61
CA VAL A 687 -39.73 13.02 8.38
C VAL A 687 -39.10 12.19 9.49
N PHE A 688 -37.86 12.54 9.85
CA PHE A 688 -37.17 11.98 11.00
C PHE A 688 -36.88 13.10 12.01
N SER A 689 -37.20 12.89 13.26
CA SER A 689 -36.74 13.75 14.35
C SER A 689 -36.04 12.93 15.43
N SER A 690 -35.07 13.53 16.10
CA SER A 690 -34.32 12.91 17.21
C SER A 690 -35.24 12.46 18.35
N ASP A 691 -36.40 13.13 18.53
CA ASP A 691 -37.30 12.90 19.67
C ASP A 691 -38.41 11.89 19.38
N ARG A 692 -38.87 11.82 18.11
CA ARG A 692 -40.01 10.98 17.71
C ARG A 692 -39.64 9.82 16.77
N GLY A 693 -38.40 9.77 16.29
CA GLY A 693 -37.99 8.82 15.26
C GLY A 693 -38.63 9.12 13.90
N ALA A 694 -38.91 8.07 13.15
CA ALA A 694 -39.50 8.16 11.81
C ALA A 694 -41.02 8.33 11.87
N TYR A 695 -41.55 9.36 11.22
CA TYR A 695 -43.00 9.56 11.12
C TYR A 695 -43.40 10.17 9.77
N ARG A 696 -44.64 10.07 9.41
CA ARG A 696 -45.23 10.72 8.23
C ARG A 696 -46.01 11.95 8.64
N ARG A 697 -45.90 13.01 7.83
CA ARG A 697 -46.72 14.22 7.98
C ARG A 697 -47.24 14.73 6.64
N ILE A 698 -48.28 15.54 6.69
CA ILE A 698 -48.73 16.36 5.55
C ILE A 698 -48.13 17.75 5.75
N ALA A 699 -47.09 18.08 5.01
CA ALA A 699 -46.49 19.40 5.03
C ALA A 699 -47.44 20.41 4.37
N ARG A 700 -48.21 21.14 5.18
CA ARG A 700 -49.31 22.04 4.73
C ARG A 700 -48.83 23.11 3.76
N ASP A 701 -47.68 23.70 4.03
CA ASP A 701 -47.02 24.68 3.19
C ASP A 701 -46.64 24.17 1.79
N GLN A 702 -46.37 22.87 1.69
CA GLN A 702 -45.99 22.23 0.44
C GLN A 702 -47.22 21.64 -0.31
N VAL A 703 -48.26 21.29 0.38
CA VAL A 703 -49.45 20.66 -0.21
C VAL A 703 -50.53 21.68 -0.59
N SER A 704 -50.70 22.72 0.22
CA SER A 704 -51.73 23.76 -0.01
C SER A 704 -51.68 24.44 -1.38
N PRO A 705 -50.51 24.65 -2.06
CA PRO A 705 -50.49 25.28 -3.37
C PRO A 705 -51.23 24.53 -4.46
N PHE A 706 -51.53 23.25 -4.29
CA PHE A 706 -52.23 22.42 -5.25
C PHE A 706 -53.75 22.42 -5.08
N PHE A 707 -54.25 23.04 -4.03
CA PHE A 707 -55.69 23.17 -3.74
C PHE A 707 -56.14 24.63 -3.86
N ASP A 708 -57.34 24.86 -4.36
CA ASP A 708 -57.90 26.22 -4.51
C ASP A 708 -58.20 26.88 -3.16
N ASN A 709 -58.65 26.10 -2.19
CA ASN A 709 -59.00 26.57 -0.85
C ASN A 709 -58.61 25.49 0.20
N TRP A 710 -57.39 25.56 0.67
CA TRP A 710 -56.88 24.60 1.64
C TRP A 710 -57.64 24.60 2.98
N PRO A 711 -58.03 25.74 3.59
CA PRO A 711 -58.90 25.73 4.79
C PRO A 711 -60.17 24.93 4.62
N ALA A 712 -60.86 25.03 3.49
CA ALA A 712 -62.08 24.25 3.23
C ALA A 712 -61.80 22.74 3.11
N VAL A 713 -60.62 22.36 2.59
CA VAL A 713 -60.18 20.97 2.56
C VAL A 713 -59.90 20.45 3.97
N GLU A 714 -59.28 21.23 4.84
CA GLU A 714 -59.02 20.87 6.24
C GLU A 714 -60.33 20.70 7.03
N ASP A 715 -61.29 21.60 6.86
CA ASP A 715 -62.61 21.48 7.53
C ASP A 715 -63.32 20.21 7.08
N LYS A 716 -63.30 19.89 5.78
CA LYS A 716 -63.86 18.66 5.24
C LYS A 716 -63.16 17.42 5.82
N LEU A 717 -61.82 17.43 5.93
CA LEU A 717 -61.04 16.35 6.50
C LEU A 717 -61.36 16.15 8.00
N ARG A 718 -61.42 17.22 8.79
CA ARG A 718 -61.80 17.14 10.21
C ARG A 718 -63.15 16.49 10.37
N GLY A 719 -64.11 16.80 9.49
CA GLY A 719 -65.43 16.13 9.44
C GLY A 719 -65.31 14.63 9.16
N LEU A 720 -64.56 14.24 8.15
CA LEU A 720 -64.34 12.84 7.75
C LEU A 720 -63.55 12.00 8.78
N LEU A 721 -62.69 12.64 9.57
CA LEU A 721 -61.81 12.00 10.57
C LEU A 721 -62.37 12.08 12.00
N SER A 722 -63.56 12.65 12.22
CA SER A 722 -64.19 12.79 13.53
C SER A 722 -64.99 11.56 13.97
N GLY A 723 -65.15 10.52 13.16
CA GLY A 723 -65.90 9.30 13.49
C GLY A 723 -65.15 8.41 14.51
N ASN A 724 -66.00 7.65 15.31
CA ASN A 724 -65.45 6.72 16.32
C ASN A 724 -64.84 5.43 15.72
N GLU A 725 -65.20 5.08 14.47
CA GLU A 725 -64.67 3.93 13.73
C GLU A 725 -64.06 4.45 12.42
N LEU A 726 -62.75 4.65 12.42
CA LEU A 726 -62.00 5.06 11.24
C LEU A 726 -61.48 3.84 10.48
N MET A 727 -61.53 3.90 9.15
CA MET A 727 -60.81 2.89 8.34
C MET A 727 -59.31 3.07 8.49
N PRO A 728 -58.49 2.04 8.27
CA PRO A 728 -57.01 2.11 8.46
C PRO A 728 -56.35 3.28 7.72
N LYS A 729 -56.83 3.62 6.53
CA LYS A 729 -56.31 4.77 5.75
C LYS A 729 -56.67 6.12 6.37
N GLN A 730 -57.83 6.21 7.02
CA GLN A 730 -58.30 7.43 7.72
C GLN A 730 -57.47 7.61 9.02
N GLU A 731 -57.16 6.53 9.74
CA GLU A 731 -56.29 6.58 10.91
C GLU A 731 -54.88 7.02 10.54
N GLU A 732 -54.28 6.48 9.46
CA GLU A 732 -52.99 6.90 8.92
C GLU A 732 -52.99 8.40 8.57
N LEU A 733 -54.04 8.88 7.90
CA LEU A 733 -54.14 10.28 7.52
C LEU A 733 -54.31 11.21 8.73
N LYS A 734 -55.09 10.80 9.72
CA LYS A 734 -55.27 11.54 10.98
C LYS A 734 -53.94 11.70 11.73
N SER A 735 -53.22 10.60 11.88
CA SER A 735 -51.88 10.63 12.50
C SER A 735 -50.92 11.55 11.75
N ALA A 736 -50.95 11.57 10.41
CA ALA A 736 -50.07 12.41 9.59
C ALA A 736 -50.46 13.92 9.65
N LEU A 737 -51.70 14.25 9.88
CA LEU A 737 -52.18 15.64 10.12
C LEU A 737 -51.77 16.14 11.51
N ASP A 738 -51.96 15.28 12.52
CA ASP A 738 -51.59 15.61 13.92
C ASP A 738 -50.08 15.80 14.10
N ASN A 739 -49.24 15.18 13.25
CA ASN A 739 -47.81 15.32 13.25
C ASN A 739 -47.29 16.64 12.62
N ASP A 740 -48.15 17.41 11.97
CA ASP A 740 -47.82 18.70 11.36
C ASP A 740 -48.13 19.89 12.28
N GLU A 741 -48.88 19.65 13.37
CA GLU A 741 -49.13 20.60 14.47
C GLU A 741 -47.98 20.53 15.50
#